data_f87f11c92abbf219710ba81016e504cd
#
_entry.id   f87f11c92abbf219710ba81016e504cd
#
_cell.length_a   1.000
_cell.length_b   1.000
_cell.length_c   1.000
_cell.angle_alpha   90.00
_cell.angle_beta   90.00
_cell.angle_gamma   90.00
#
_symmetry.space_group_name_H-M   'P 1'
#
loop_
_entity.id
_entity.type
_entity.pdbx_description
1 polymer ?
#
loop_
_entity_poly.entity_id
_entity_poly.type
_entity_poly.pdbx_seq_one_letter_code
_entity_poly.pdbx_strand_id
1 'polypeptide(L)'
;MNEQKPRIAMLLLVMLQFLVVEHVFARELFTPGYDSEQGILDLANAQSGQNLAVITEYVEDLAGDLSINELGDLAWQQAREDLSFGYTNSVYWFRFKITNSGQRHLSRLLSISYPVIDYIDLYRRTDEGHWQLTSLGDKLEFDDRLLPHRHFLVPFEVDPDEVQEWVFRVETSSSMQFPMTLWDERDFFVHDQNQILGLGLYYGIMLIMVFYNLFVFFSVKEGNYLFYVLYVACTAGFLGSLQGINFQYLWPSATHWNDQSIIVLLSGVIIFAGIFTRKFLYLHKDPSFFNRLIGFLIIVCIGIVFMSNLVAYHTLIRVLIVVAMLAMVGAIVLGIRRWAEGFMAARYYTIAWTSFLLGGIVLALNKFNIVPRNFFTENALQIGSAMEVILLSFALADRLNQEKRERYEAQISALEHEKLARRAQTEALDQERNARKAQEKALEHERAAREAQTKALDIQKRATETLEKRVRERTIELENVNQQLEKMSTTDALTNVRNRRFFDDYISREFALAQHDAANFSVFLLDIDHFKQVNDTYGHQAGDEILRCISGAISETIADSDSVARYGGEEFSVVLPGLDCYQVKNIADAIRMAVASINLDRIAPDFRVTISIGIYCAVPEQGDSHETWLSRADEALYKAKENGRNQVIEWEA
;
A
#
# COMPACT_ATOMS: atom_id res chain seq x y z
N MET A 1 2.53 3.51 27.57
CA MET A 1 3.53 3.89 26.54
C MET A 1 4.80 3.01 26.53
N ASN A 2 4.91 1.99 27.39
CA ASN A 2 6.15 1.18 27.52
C ASN A 2 6.03 -0.28 27.02
N GLU A 3 4.87 -0.78 26.64
CA GLU A 3 4.71 -2.19 26.20
C GLU A 3 4.79 -2.46 24.70
N GLN A 4 4.77 -1.43 23.85
CA GLN A 4 4.88 -1.63 22.40
C GLN A 4 6.32 -1.67 21.88
N LYS A 5 7.29 -1.16 22.62
CA LYS A 5 8.71 -1.21 22.23
C LYS A 5 9.27 -2.64 22.07
N PRO A 6 8.93 -3.64 22.93
CA PRO A 6 9.45 -4.98 22.74
C PRO A 6 8.83 -5.73 21.54
N ARG A 7 7.60 -5.41 21.11
CA ARG A 7 6.94 -6.11 20.00
C ARG A 7 7.51 -5.75 18.63
N ILE A 8 7.88 -4.48 18.42
CA ILE A 8 8.53 -4.04 17.17
C ILE A 8 9.97 -4.57 17.09
N ALA A 9 10.71 -4.54 18.21
CA ALA A 9 12.04 -5.13 18.29
C ALA A 9 11.99 -6.66 18.09
N MET A 10 10.98 -7.32 18.61
CA MET A 10 10.77 -8.77 18.45
C MET A 10 10.38 -9.14 17.01
N LEU A 11 9.58 -8.33 16.31
CA LEU A 11 9.26 -8.53 14.89
C LEU A 11 10.50 -8.31 14.00
N LEU A 12 11.30 -7.29 14.30
CA LEU A 12 12.59 -7.06 13.63
C LEU A 12 13.59 -8.19 13.92
N LEU A 13 13.63 -8.70 15.15
CA LEU A 13 14.50 -9.83 15.53
C LEU A 13 14.05 -11.13 14.85
N VAL A 14 12.76 -11.39 14.77
CA VAL A 14 12.18 -12.55 14.07
C VAL A 14 12.43 -12.46 12.57
N MET A 15 12.28 -11.28 11.93
CA MET A 15 12.67 -11.08 10.54
C MET A 15 14.19 -11.25 10.33
N LEU A 16 15.01 -10.76 11.27
CA LEU A 16 16.47 -10.99 11.22
C LEU A 16 16.84 -12.47 11.43
N GLN A 17 16.12 -13.19 12.29
CA GLN A 17 16.36 -14.62 12.50
C GLN A 17 15.99 -15.47 11.27
N PHE A 18 14.92 -15.10 10.53
CA PHE A 18 14.62 -15.76 9.25
C PHE A 18 15.65 -15.47 8.15
N LEU A 19 16.39 -14.35 8.25
CA LEU A 19 17.46 -13.99 7.32
C LEU A 19 18.82 -14.64 7.68
N VAL A 20 19.02 -15.08 8.92
CA VAL A 20 20.34 -15.51 9.43
C VAL A 20 20.47 -17.06 9.52
N VAL A 21 19.40 -17.83 9.45
CA VAL A 21 19.41 -19.28 9.80
C VAL A 21 20.03 -20.18 8.73
N GLU A 22 20.40 -19.70 7.53
CA GLU A 22 21.00 -20.59 6.51
C GLU A 22 22.51 -20.37 6.21
N HIS A 23 23.23 -19.56 6.97
CA HIS A 23 24.61 -19.21 6.64
C HIS A 23 25.66 -19.71 7.66
N VAL A 24 25.69 -21.00 7.95
CA VAL A 24 26.87 -21.66 8.57
C VAL A 24 27.14 -23.01 7.91
N PHE A 25 27.41 -22.99 6.63
CA PHE A 25 28.24 -24.00 5.98
C PHE A 25 29.00 -23.31 4.84
N ALA A 26 30.32 -23.21 5.00
CA ALA A 26 31.21 -22.93 3.87
C ALA A 26 30.99 -24.05 2.83
N ARG A 27 30.15 -23.79 1.84
CA ARG A 27 30.12 -24.60 0.61
C ARG A 27 31.46 -24.33 -0.10
N GLU A 28 32.34 -25.31 -0.17
CA GLU A 28 33.28 -25.35 -1.25
C GLU A 28 32.47 -25.13 -2.54
N LEU A 29 32.79 -24.06 -3.29
CA LEU A 29 32.11 -23.68 -4.52
C LEU A 29 32.43 -24.77 -5.58
N PHE A 30 31.71 -25.87 -5.48
CA PHE A 30 31.72 -26.87 -6.56
C PHE A 30 30.91 -26.30 -7.72
N THR A 31 31.61 -25.83 -8.74
CA THR A 31 31.00 -25.34 -9.98
C THR A 31 30.85 -26.53 -10.93
N PRO A 32 29.63 -27.05 -11.14
CA PRO A 32 29.46 -28.23 -12.02
C PRO A 32 30.03 -27.98 -13.41
N GLY A 33 30.81 -28.95 -13.90
CA GLY A 33 31.41 -28.85 -15.24
C GLY A 33 32.67 -27.97 -15.34
N TYR A 34 33.11 -27.28 -14.28
CA TYR A 34 34.32 -26.47 -14.32
C TYR A 34 35.56 -27.28 -13.96
N ASP A 35 36.50 -27.32 -14.93
CA ASP A 35 37.84 -27.87 -14.71
C ASP A 35 38.79 -26.71 -14.31
N SER A 36 39.10 -26.64 -13.03
CA SER A 36 39.97 -25.62 -12.45
C SER A 36 41.42 -25.73 -12.88
N GLU A 37 41.90 -26.91 -13.33
CA GLU A 37 43.26 -27.09 -13.82
C GLU A 37 43.41 -26.54 -15.24
N GLN A 38 42.37 -26.64 -16.06
CA GLN A 38 42.36 -26.14 -17.46
C GLN A 38 41.70 -24.77 -17.59
N GLY A 39 40.96 -24.29 -16.58
CA GLY A 39 40.23 -23.04 -16.63
C GLY A 39 39.07 -23.05 -17.65
N ILE A 40 38.46 -24.20 -17.91
CA ILE A 40 37.45 -24.40 -18.95
C ILE A 40 36.15 -24.94 -18.32
N LEU A 41 35.01 -24.40 -18.73
CA LEU A 41 33.71 -24.91 -18.37
C LEU A 41 33.22 -25.89 -19.45
N ASP A 42 32.95 -27.10 -19.04
CA ASP A 42 32.32 -28.11 -19.89
C ASP A 42 30.81 -28.01 -19.84
N LEU A 43 30.21 -27.59 -20.94
CA LEU A 43 28.77 -27.36 -21.09
C LEU A 43 27.93 -28.64 -20.98
N ALA A 44 28.52 -29.82 -21.27
CA ALA A 44 27.82 -31.08 -21.13
C ALA A 44 27.52 -31.44 -19.67
N ASN A 45 28.33 -30.91 -18.73
CA ASN A 45 28.23 -31.11 -17.30
C ASN A 45 27.77 -29.88 -16.53
N ALA A 46 27.66 -28.73 -17.19
CA ALA A 46 27.21 -27.48 -16.61
C ALA A 46 25.70 -27.50 -16.32
N GLN A 47 25.29 -26.86 -15.22
CA GLN A 47 23.87 -26.74 -14.85
C GLN A 47 23.23 -25.51 -15.47
N SER A 48 21.96 -25.63 -15.84
CA SER A 48 21.14 -24.49 -16.24
C SER A 48 20.94 -23.53 -15.05
N GLY A 49 21.09 -22.23 -15.27
CA GLY A 49 21.07 -21.21 -14.21
C GLY A 49 22.41 -21.01 -13.51
N GLN A 50 23.48 -21.54 -14.04
CA GLN A 50 24.82 -21.44 -13.44
C GLN A 50 25.42 -20.04 -13.61
N ASN A 51 25.89 -19.44 -12.49
CA ASN A 51 26.63 -18.18 -12.51
C ASN A 51 28.06 -18.41 -13.05
N LEU A 52 28.45 -17.62 -14.05
CA LEU A 52 29.75 -17.74 -14.69
C LEU A 52 30.85 -16.91 -14.01
N ALA A 53 30.56 -16.13 -12.99
CA ALA A 53 31.55 -15.27 -12.32
C ALA A 53 32.77 -16.07 -11.85
N VAL A 54 32.55 -17.26 -11.26
CA VAL A 54 33.60 -18.10 -10.67
C VAL A 54 34.61 -18.61 -11.72
N ILE A 55 34.17 -18.78 -12.98
CA ILE A 55 35.03 -19.25 -14.08
C ILE A 55 35.63 -18.08 -14.88
N THR A 56 35.20 -16.85 -14.58
CA THR A 56 35.55 -15.67 -15.34
C THR A 56 36.81 -15.02 -14.77
N GLU A 57 37.74 -14.73 -15.62
CA GLU A 57 38.90 -13.89 -15.33
C GLU A 57 38.62 -12.47 -15.79
N TYR A 58 39.19 -11.49 -15.12
CA TYR A 58 39.05 -10.08 -15.51
C TYR A 58 40.35 -9.28 -15.44
N VAL A 59 40.38 -8.20 -16.17
CA VAL A 59 41.43 -7.15 -16.14
C VAL A 59 40.73 -5.80 -16.11
N GLU A 60 41.19 -4.91 -15.25
CA GLU A 60 40.77 -3.51 -15.23
C GLU A 60 41.68 -2.68 -16.15
N ASP A 61 41.06 -2.02 -17.11
CA ASP A 61 41.69 -1.09 -18.02
C ASP A 61 41.38 0.34 -17.57
N LEU A 62 42.30 0.95 -16.83
CA LEU A 62 42.15 2.29 -16.24
C LEU A 62 42.09 3.40 -17.30
N ALA A 63 42.77 3.21 -18.44
CA ALA A 63 42.84 4.19 -19.51
C ALA A 63 41.73 4.00 -20.56
N GLY A 64 41.19 2.77 -20.65
CA GLY A 64 40.14 2.39 -21.61
C GLY A 64 40.68 2.27 -23.07
N ASP A 65 41.97 2.18 -23.24
CA ASP A 65 42.65 2.19 -24.54
C ASP A 65 43.19 0.82 -24.99
N LEU A 66 43.07 -0.20 -24.16
CA LEU A 66 43.45 -1.57 -24.50
C LEU A 66 42.63 -2.12 -25.66
N SER A 67 43.33 -2.77 -26.60
CA SER A 67 42.71 -3.53 -27.68
C SER A 67 42.75 -5.03 -27.42
N ILE A 68 41.87 -5.79 -28.10
CA ILE A 68 41.80 -7.24 -27.98
C ILE A 68 43.14 -7.94 -28.23
N ASN A 69 44.00 -7.36 -29.07
CA ASN A 69 45.30 -7.93 -29.44
C ASN A 69 46.36 -7.74 -28.34
N GLU A 70 46.17 -6.81 -27.41
CA GLU A 70 47.11 -6.47 -26.34
C GLU A 70 46.82 -7.25 -25.04
N LEU A 71 45.74 -7.99 -25.00
CA LEU A 71 45.31 -8.72 -23.80
C LEU A 71 46.19 -9.97 -23.48
N GLY A 72 46.98 -10.44 -24.43
CA GLY A 72 47.73 -11.70 -24.30
C GLY A 72 48.75 -11.72 -23.16
N ASP A 73 49.40 -10.57 -22.90
CA ASP A 73 50.50 -10.46 -21.92
C ASP A 73 50.02 -9.91 -20.55
N LEU A 74 48.74 -9.68 -20.38
CA LEU A 74 48.23 -9.09 -19.15
C LEU A 74 48.04 -10.13 -18.04
N ALA A 75 48.22 -9.68 -16.81
CA ALA A 75 47.95 -10.50 -15.61
C ALA A 75 46.44 -10.52 -15.31
N TRP A 76 45.76 -11.54 -15.76
CA TRP A 76 44.34 -11.75 -15.49
C TRP A 76 44.09 -12.13 -14.01
N GLN A 77 43.05 -11.54 -13.44
CA GLN A 77 42.62 -11.83 -12.08
C GLN A 77 41.41 -12.73 -12.14
N GLN A 78 41.40 -13.80 -11.32
CA GLN A 78 40.23 -14.63 -11.17
C GLN A 78 39.12 -13.85 -10.44
N ALA A 79 37.94 -13.80 -11.02
CA ALA A 79 36.79 -13.26 -10.32
C ALA A 79 36.42 -14.17 -9.12
N ARG A 80 35.84 -13.56 -8.10
CA ARG A 80 35.37 -14.28 -6.91
C ARG A 80 33.94 -14.79 -7.14
N GLU A 81 33.01 -14.42 -6.27
CA GLU A 81 31.63 -14.92 -6.35
C GLU A 81 30.73 -14.08 -7.26
N ASP A 82 31.14 -12.83 -7.54
CA ASP A 82 30.40 -11.92 -8.44
C ASP A 82 31.34 -11.02 -9.23
N LEU A 83 30.82 -10.39 -10.28
CA LEU A 83 31.48 -9.45 -11.14
C LEU A 83 30.92 -8.04 -10.89
N SER A 84 31.06 -7.54 -9.66
CA SER A 84 30.58 -6.22 -9.24
C SER A 84 31.71 -5.38 -8.69
N PHE A 85 32.01 -4.27 -9.37
CA PHE A 85 33.16 -3.39 -9.08
C PHE A 85 32.72 -1.98 -8.64
N GLY A 86 31.41 -1.77 -8.49
CA GLY A 86 30.83 -0.50 -8.07
C GLY A 86 30.92 0.58 -9.16
N TYR A 87 30.95 1.85 -8.73
CA TYR A 87 31.05 2.97 -9.66
C TYR A 87 32.51 3.26 -9.99
N THR A 88 32.91 2.98 -11.22
CA THR A 88 34.23 3.23 -11.77
C THR A 88 34.13 3.94 -13.12
N ASN A 89 35.24 4.51 -13.58
CA ASN A 89 35.39 5.05 -14.95
C ASN A 89 36.25 4.13 -15.81
N SER A 90 36.73 3.03 -15.25
CA SER A 90 37.58 2.06 -15.94
C SER A 90 36.75 1.19 -16.87
N VAL A 91 37.34 0.76 -17.94
CA VAL A 91 36.84 -0.32 -18.78
C VAL A 91 37.29 -1.65 -18.18
N TYR A 92 36.43 -2.65 -18.23
CA TYR A 92 36.76 -3.99 -17.74
C TYR A 92 36.75 -4.96 -18.91
N TRP A 93 37.78 -5.81 -18.92
CA TRP A 93 37.84 -6.95 -19.80
C TRP A 93 37.60 -8.22 -19.02
N PHE A 94 36.68 -9.06 -19.52
CA PHE A 94 36.34 -10.35 -18.93
C PHE A 94 36.62 -11.45 -19.94
N ARG A 95 37.11 -12.59 -19.47
CA ARG A 95 37.27 -13.77 -20.34
C ARG A 95 36.89 -15.04 -19.62
N PHE A 96 36.38 -16.00 -20.35
CA PHE A 96 36.22 -17.38 -19.95
C PHE A 96 36.28 -18.30 -21.16
N LYS A 97 36.48 -19.59 -20.90
CA LYS A 97 36.51 -20.63 -21.91
C LYS A 97 35.45 -21.65 -21.64
N ILE A 98 34.81 -22.11 -22.70
CA ILE A 98 33.78 -23.16 -22.66
C ILE A 98 34.15 -24.24 -23.65
N THR A 99 33.71 -25.47 -23.34
CA THR A 99 33.83 -26.63 -24.21
C THR A 99 32.59 -27.49 -24.14
N ASN A 100 32.44 -28.41 -25.05
CA ASN A 100 31.39 -29.41 -25.08
C ASN A 100 32.02 -30.78 -25.21
N SER A 101 32.24 -31.48 -24.07
CA SER A 101 32.74 -32.84 -24.05
C SER A 101 31.69 -33.90 -24.46
N GLY A 102 30.45 -33.43 -24.71
CA GLY A 102 29.34 -34.28 -25.15
C GLY A 102 29.45 -34.71 -26.61
N GLN A 103 28.68 -35.71 -27.01
CA GLN A 103 28.62 -36.20 -28.41
C GLN A 103 27.58 -35.47 -29.27
N ARG A 104 26.89 -34.47 -28.73
CA ARG A 104 25.84 -33.73 -29.42
C ARG A 104 26.17 -32.26 -29.42
N HIS A 105 25.79 -31.61 -30.47
CA HIS A 105 25.68 -30.16 -30.54
C HIS A 105 24.85 -29.61 -29.38
N LEU A 106 25.35 -28.62 -28.66
CA LEU A 106 24.65 -27.99 -27.53
C LEU A 106 24.30 -26.55 -27.87
N SER A 107 23.02 -26.21 -27.78
CA SER A 107 22.54 -24.85 -27.79
C SER A 107 22.38 -24.35 -26.38
N ARG A 108 22.90 -23.18 -26.06
CA ARG A 108 22.86 -22.53 -24.77
C ARG A 108 22.56 -21.05 -24.90
N LEU A 109 22.14 -20.45 -23.81
CA LEU A 109 21.85 -19.03 -23.72
C LEU A 109 22.68 -18.41 -22.61
N LEU A 110 23.49 -17.40 -22.94
CA LEU A 110 24.14 -16.56 -21.96
C LEU A 110 23.23 -15.37 -21.67
N SER A 111 22.89 -15.17 -20.41
CA SER A 111 22.14 -14.00 -19.95
C SER A 111 23.02 -13.06 -19.13
N ILE A 112 23.06 -11.79 -19.50
CA ILE A 112 23.66 -10.70 -18.73
C ILE A 112 22.51 -9.88 -18.15
N SER A 113 22.24 -10.09 -16.87
CA SER A 113 21.03 -9.60 -16.22
C SER A 113 21.20 -8.21 -15.57
N TYR A 114 21.89 -7.30 -16.25
CA TYR A 114 22.04 -5.89 -15.85
C TYR A 114 21.80 -4.96 -17.06
N PRO A 115 20.57 -4.45 -17.25
CA PRO A 115 20.13 -3.81 -18.47
C PRO A 115 20.74 -2.44 -18.78
N VAL A 116 21.43 -1.83 -17.80
CA VAL A 116 21.95 -0.43 -17.85
C VAL A 116 23.46 -0.40 -18.05
N ILE A 117 24.00 -1.34 -18.80
CA ILE A 117 25.41 -1.33 -19.25
C ILE A 117 25.48 -0.59 -20.56
N ASP A 118 26.35 0.41 -20.63
CA ASP A 118 26.49 1.29 -21.81
C ASP A 118 26.94 0.53 -23.04
N TYR A 119 28.07 -0.18 -22.94
CA TYR A 119 28.68 -0.95 -24.06
C TYR A 119 29.21 -2.29 -23.58
N ILE A 120 28.89 -3.33 -24.32
CA ILE A 120 29.38 -4.69 -24.16
C ILE A 120 29.85 -5.16 -25.52
N ASP A 121 31.15 -5.20 -25.73
CA ASP A 121 31.75 -5.75 -26.95
C ASP A 121 32.17 -7.18 -26.67
N LEU A 122 31.46 -8.12 -27.28
CA LEU A 122 31.75 -9.55 -27.23
C LEU A 122 32.63 -9.94 -28.41
N TYR A 123 33.80 -10.44 -28.08
CA TYR A 123 34.76 -11.02 -29.04
C TYR A 123 34.70 -12.54 -28.89
N ARG A 124 34.39 -13.21 -29.98
CA ARG A 124 34.44 -14.67 -30.10
C ARG A 124 35.48 -15.04 -31.15
N ARG A 125 36.29 -16.03 -30.90
CA ARG A 125 37.31 -16.48 -31.84
C ARG A 125 36.67 -17.40 -32.89
N THR A 126 36.81 -17.10 -34.16
CA THR A 126 36.36 -17.96 -35.26
C THR A 126 37.37 -19.11 -35.50
N ASP A 127 36.96 -20.15 -36.22
CA ASP A 127 37.79 -21.29 -36.60
C ASP A 127 39.04 -20.86 -37.42
N GLU A 128 38.93 -19.72 -38.12
CA GLU A 128 40.04 -19.12 -38.88
C GLU A 128 41.01 -18.33 -37.99
N GLY A 129 40.76 -18.25 -36.68
CA GLY A 129 41.55 -17.52 -35.69
C GLY A 129 41.30 -16.01 -35.62
N HIS A 130 40.33 -15.49 -36.37
CA HIS A 130 39.93 -14.09 -36.32
C HIS A 130 38.92 -13.84 -35.20
N TRP A 131 38.90 -12.61 -34.64
CA TRP A 131 37.92 -12.20 -33.67
C TRP A 131 36.65 -11.70 -34.38
N GLN A 132 35.53 -12.30 -34.05
CA GLN A 132 34.23 -11.81 -34.43
C GLN A 132 33.71 -10.90 -33.31
N LEU A 133 33.40 -9.65 -33.63
CA LEU A 133 32.84 -8.67 -32.70
C LEU A 133 31.33 -8.66 -32.79
N THR A 134 30.67 -8.71 -31.62
CA THR A 134 29.26 -8.45 -31.46
C THR A 134 29.08 -7.39 -30.37
N SER A 135 28.55 -6.22 -30.74
CA SER A 135 28.35 -5.12 -29.79
C SER A 135 26.92 -5.13 -29.23
N LEU A 136 26.80 -5.00 -27.93
CA LEU A 136 25.56 -4.90 -27.16
C LEU A 136 25.69 -3.70 -26.22
N GLY A 137 24.60 -3.28 -25.64
CA GLY A 137 24.60 -2.20 -24.68
C GLY A 137 23.29 -1.40 -24.70
N ASP A 138 23.10 -0.53 -23.74
CA ASP A 138 21.93 0.34 -23.71
C ASP A 138 22.14 1.68 -24.46
N LYS A 139 23.36 1.91 -24.98
CA LYS A 139 23.67 3.00 -25.92
C LYS A 139 23.36 2.64 -27.36
N LEU A 140 23.08 1.36 -27.63
CA LEU A 140 22.55 0.88 -28.90
C LEU A 140 21.03 0.84 -28.85
N GLU A 141 20.36 0.92 -30.00
CA GLU A 141 18.90 0.78 -30.04
C GLU A 141 18.47 -0.59 -29.52
N PHE A 142 17.29 -0.65 -28.91
CA PHE A 142 16.81 -1.91 -28.33
C PHE A 142 16.66 -3.01 -29.39
N ASP A 143 16.27 -2.62 -30.61
CA ASP A 143 16.07 -3.54 -31.75
C ASP A 143 17.38 -4.12 -32.32
N ASP A 144 18.54 -3.55 -31.98
CA ASP A 144 19.86 -4.09 -32.33
C ASP A 144 20.29 -5.27 -31.46
N ARG A 145 19.50 -5.59 -30.38
CA ARG A 145 19.80 -6.72 -29.52
C ARG A 145 19.62 -8.05 -30.26
N LEU A 146 20.50 -9.00 -29.99
CA LEU A 146 20.42 -10.34 -30.59
C LEU A 146 19.08 -11.04 -30.34
N LEU A 147 18.48 -10.82 -29.17
CA LEU A 147 17.14 -11.23 -28.82
C LEU A 147 16.40 -10.05 -28.18
N PRO A 148 15.12 -9.83 -28.51
CA PRO A 148 14.35 -8.70 -28.00
C PRO A 148 13.93 -8.92 -26.55
N HIS A 149 14.87 -8.74 -25.63
CA HIS A 149 14.68 -8.97 -24.21
C HIS A 149 15.31 -7.85 -23.37
N ARG A 150 14.71 -7.56 -22.18
CA ARG A 150 15.22 -6.54 -21.25
C ARG A 150 16.67 -6.80 -20.80
N HIS A 151 17.07 -8.07 -20.62
CA HIS A 151 18.45 -8.46 -20.39
C HIS A 151 19.19 -8.65 -21.73
N PHE A 152 20.51 -8.57 -21.70
CA PHE A 152 21.30 -8.90 -22.89
C PHE A 152 21.39 -10.43 -22.95
N LEU A 153 20.83 -11.01 -23.99
CA LEU A 153 20.80 -12.44 -24.24
C LEU A 153 21.65 -12.76 -25.46
N VAL A 154 22.58 -13.68 -25.28
CA VAL A 154 23.46 -14.15 -26.35
C VAL A 154 23.19 -15.65 -26.55
N PRO A 155 22.42 -16.02 -27.58
CA PRO A 155 22.27 -17.40 -27.97
C PRO A 155 23.59 -17.90 -28.63
N PHE A 156 23.99 -19.10 -28.33
CA PHE A 156 25.15 -19.71 -28.89
C PHE A 156 25.11 -21.20 -28.95
N GLU A 157 25.93 -21.75 -29.80
CA GLU A 157 26.00 -23.18 -30.05
C GLU A 157 27.47 -23.62 -29.95
N VAL A 158 27.68 -24.84 -29.45
CA VAL A 158 29.02 -25.43 -29.30
C VAL A 158 28.98 -26.86 -29.80
N ASP A 159 29.82 -27.14 -30.79
CA ASP A 159 29.95 -28.46 -31.36
C ASP A 159 30.69 -29.43 -30.41
N PRO A 160 30.56 -30.75 -30.58
CA PRO A 160 31.34 -31.72 -29.84
C PRO A 160 32.82 -31.44 -29.93
N ASP A 161 33.54 -31.51 -28.80
CA ASP A 161 34.94 -31.26 -28.61
C ASP A 161 35.44 -29.86 -29.02
N GLU A 162 34.54 -28.95 -29.36
CA GLU A 162 34.84 -27.55 -29.61
C GLU A 162 35.21 -26.80 -28.34
N VAL A 163 36.25 -25.96 -28.41
CA VAL A 163 36.62 -25.03 -27.35
C VAL A 163 36.42 -23.61 -27.85
N GLN A 164 35.53 -22.87 -27.21
CA GLN A 164 35.32 -21.46 -27.53
C GLN A 164 35.92 -20.57 -26.43
N GLU A 165 36.65 -19.56 -26.82
CA GLU A 165 37.13 -18.49 -25.96
C GLU A 165 36.27 -17.23 -26.16
N TRP A 166 35.73 -16.75 -25.05
CA TRP A 166 34.86 -15.56 -25.03
C TRP A 166 35.56 -14.45 -24.29
N VAL A 167 35.67 -13.29 -24.92
CA VAL A 167 36.23 -12.09 -24.32
C VAL A 167 35.23 -10.96 -24.43
N PHE A 168 35.00 -10.27 -23.34
CA PHE A 168 34.10 -9.12 -23.27
C PHE A 168 34.87 -7.88 -22.87
N ARG A 169 34.70 -6.79 -23.61
CA ARG A 169 35.04 -5.44 -23.20
C ARG A 169 33.80 -4.77 -22.72
N VAL A 170 33.78 -4.33 -21.46
CA VAL A 170 32.61 -3.73 -20.84
C VAL A 170 32.93 -2.33 -20.34
N GLU A 171 32.13 -1.39 -20.79
CA GLU A 171 32.23 0.02 -20.42
C GLU A 171 30.86 0.51 -19.95
N THR A 172 30.82 1.18 -18.81
CA THR A 172 29.55 1.71 -18.31
C THR A 172 29.74 2.96 -17.47
N SER A 173 28.86 3.90 -17.63
CA SER A 173 28.73 5.11 -16.81
C SER A 173 27.92 4.85 -15.51
N SER A 174 27.25 3.70 -15.42
CA SER A 174 26.52 3.27 -14.23
C SER A 174 27.42 2.45 -13.29
N SER A 175 26.87 1.66 -12.37
CA SER A 175 27.69 0.74 -11.56
C SER A 175 28.19 -0.40 -12.44
N MET A 176 29.50 -0.67 -12.40
CA MET A 176 30.10 -1.79 -13.11
C MET A 176 29.67 -3.11 -12.46
N GLN A 177 28.65 -3.73 -13.04
CA GLN A 177 28.13 -5.06 -12.67
C GLN A 177 27.94 -5.86 -13.94
N PHE A 178 28.51 -7.07 -13.98
CA PHE A 178 28.46 -7.92 -15.15
C PHE A 178 27.98 -9.33 -14.79
N PRO A 179 26.72 -9.46 -14.29
CA PRO A 179 26.19 -10.76 -13.86
C PRO A 179 25.88 -11.63 -15.07
N MET A 180 26.71 -12.62 -15.29
CA MET A 180 26.58 -13.61 -16.36
C MET A 180 26.01 -14.90 -15.84
N THR A 181 24.96 -15.42 -16.47
CA THR A 181 24.34 -16.71 -16.12
C THR A 181 24.15 -17.53 -17.39
N LEU A 182 24.57 -18.79 -17.29
CA LEU A 182 24.40 -19.78 -18.35
C LEU A 182 23.06 -20.50 -18.18
N TRP A 183 22.32 -20.60 -19.27
CA TRP A 183 21.00 -21.22 -19.26
C TRP A 183 20.81 -22.23 -20.38
N ASP A 184 20.02 -23.26 -20.10
CA ASP A 184 19.26 -23.92 -21.15
C ASP A 184 18.13 -22.98 -21.60
N GLU A 185 17.89 -22.90 -22.88
CA GLU A 185 16.88 -21.97 -23.44
C GLU A 185 15.50 -22.18 -22.80
N ARG A 186 15.09 -23.43 -22.66
CA ARG A 186 13.81 -23.78 -22.03
C ARG A 186 13.72 -23.32 -20.57
N ASP A 187 14.77 -23.55 -19.80
CA ASP A 187 14.79 -23.20 -18.38
C ASP A 187 14.84 -21.69 -18.19
N PHE A 188 15.55 -20.98 -19.07
CA PHE A 188 15.53 -19.53 -19.09
C PHE A 188 14.12 -19.00 -19.29
N PHE A 189 13.36 -19.51 -20.27
CA PHE A 189 12.00 -19.04 -20.50
C PHE A 189 11.09 -19.30 -19.31
N VAL A 190 11.21 -20.45 -18.66
CA VAL A 190 10.44 -20.74 -17.43
C VAL A 190 10.80 -19.78 -16.31
N HIS A 191 12.11 -19.53 -16.13
CA HIS A 191 12.60 -18.58 -15.13
C HIS A 191 12.11 -17.16 -15.42
N ASP A 192 12.23 -16.69 -16.66
CA ASP A 192 11.85 -15.37 -17.08
C ASP A 192 10.33 -15.14 -17.01
N GLN A 193 9.50 -16.13 -17.36
CA GLN A 193 8.05 -16.06 -17.17
C GLN A 193 7.68 -15.81 -15.70
N ASN A 194 8.34 -16.48 -14.76
CA ASN A 194 8.11 -16.25 -13.34
C ASN A 194 8.54 -14.83 -12.90
N GLN A 195 9.65 -14.33 -13.43
CA GLN A 195 10.08 -12.96 -13.19
C GLN A 195 9.10 -11.95 -13.77
N ILE A 196 8.66 -12.12 -15.01
CA ILE A 196 7.68 -11.26 -15.68
C ILE A 196 6.35 -11.25 -14.93
N LEU A 197 5.89 -12.40 -14.41
CA LEU A 197 4.69 -12.48 -13.58
C LEU A 197 4.84 -11.63 -12.30
N GLY A 198 5.98 -11.74 -11.62
CA GLY A 198 6.28 -10.93 -10.44
C GLY A 198 6.31 -9.43 -10.75
N LEU A 199 6.97 -9.07 -11.84
CA LEU A 199 7.01 -7.68 -12.32
C LEU A 199 5.62 -7.17 -12.73
N GLY A 200 4.85 -7.98 -13.44
CA GLY A 200 3.48 -7.64 -13.84
C GLY A 200 2.57 -7.40 -12.64
N LEU A 201 2.69 -8.22 -11.58
CA LEU A 201 1.99 -8.01 -10.32
C LEU A 201 2.42 -6.69 -9.66
N TYR A 202 3.73 -6.45 -9.59
CA TYR A 202 4.28 -5.22 -9.02
C TYR A 202 3.77 -3.96 -9.76
N TYR A 203 3.93 -3.91 -11.09
CA TYR A 203 3.48 -2.75 -11.87
C TYR A 203 1.95 -2.64 -11.89
N GLY A 204 1.23 -3.76 -11.81
CA GLY A 204 -0.22 -3.78 -11.62
C GLY A 204 -0.65 -3.11 -10.31
N ILE A 205 0.02 -3.41 -9.20
CA ILE A 205 -0.20 -2.73 -7.91
C ILE A 205 0.09 -1.23 -8.03
N MET A 206 1.23 -0.85 -8.60
CA MET A 206 1.59 0.56 -8.76
C MET A 206 0.55 1.32 -9.61
N LEU A 207 0.11 0.73 -10.71
CA LEU A 207 -0.89 1.31 -11.61
C LEU A 207 -2.25 1.49 -10.93
N ILE A 208 -2.72 0.46 -10.21
CA ILE A 208 -3.97 0.53 -9.44
C ILE A 208 -3.88 1.66 -8.41
N MET A 209 -2.74 1.79 -7.71
CA MET A 209 -2.55 2.82 -6.70
C MET A 209 -2.49 4.23 -7.30
N VAL A 210 -1.89 4.38 -8.48
CA VAL A 210 -1.92 5.63 -9.24
C VAL A 210 -3.36 6.01 -9.58
N PHE A 211 -4.13 5.12 -10.21
CA PHE A 211 -5.51 5.40 -10.62
C PHE A 211 -6.44 5.61 -9.43
N TYR A 212 -6.34 4.78 -8.41
CA TYR A 212 -7.14 4.93 -7.19
C TYR A 212 -6.92 6.31 -6.53
N ASN A 213 -5.65 6.68 -6.31
CA ASN A 213 -5.35 7.96 -5.66
C ASN A 213 -5.62 9.17 -6.58
N LEU A 214 -5.50 9.00 -7.89
CA LEU A 214 -5.91 10.00 -8.87
C LEU A 214 -7.42 10.22 -8.84
N PHE A 215 -8.21 9.16 -8.77
CA PHE A 215 -9.66 9.24 -8.59
C PHE A 215 -10.02 9.94 -7.27
N VAL A 216 -9.35 9.59 -6.18
CA VAL A 216 -9.54 10.29 -4.90
C VAL A 216 -9.16 11.76 -5.00
N PHE A 217 -8.06 12.10 -5.69
CA PHE A 217 -7.68 13.48 -5.95
C PHE A 217 -8.80 14.28 -6.64
N PHE A 218 -9.38 13.74 -7.71
CA PHE A 218 -10.48 14.42 -8.42
C PHE A 218 -11.74 14.57 -7.55
N SER A 219 -11.99 13.61 -6.67
CA SER A 219 -13.13 13.61 -5.74
C SER A 219 -12.94 14.61 -4.59
N VAL A 220 -11.77 14.62 -3.97
CA VAL A 220 -11.48 15.38 -2.73
C VAL A 220 -10.80 16.72 -3.03
N LYS A 221 -10.10 16.82 -4.18
CA LYS A 221 -9.31 17.98 -4.63
C LYS A 221 -8.19 18.39 -3.67
N GLU A 222 -7.65 17.46 -2.90
CA GLU A 222 -6.50 17.68 -2.04
C GLU A 222 -5.18 17.40 -2.77
N GLY A 223 -4.28 18.39 -2.80
CA GLY A 223 -3.00 18.29 -3.49
C GLY A 223 -2.06 17.18 -2.98
N ASN A 224 -2.28 16.65 -1.77
CA ASN A 224 -1.49 15.54 -1.25
C ASN A 224 -1.61 14.29 -2.13
N TYR A 225 -2.82 13.98 -2.60
CA TYR A 225 -3.07 12.84 -3.49
C TYR A 225 -2.36 12.99 -4.83
N LEU A 226 -2.34 14.20 -5.40
CA LEU A 226 -1.64 14.45 -6.65
C LEU A 226 -0.12 14.23 -6.51
N PHE A 227 0.51 14.79 -5.46
CA PHE A 227 1.95 14.61 -5.25
C PHE A 227 2.30 13.16 -4.94
N TYR A 228 1.42 12.45 -4.24
CA TYR A 228 1.57 11.02 -4.03
C TYR A 228 1.49 10.23 -5.36
N VAL A 229 0.52 10.52 -6.21
CA VAL A 229 0.39 9.91 -7.55
C VAL A 229 1.65 10.14 -8.39
N LEU A 230 2.15 11.38 -8.41
CA LEU A 230 3.37 11.72 -9.15
C LEU A 230 4.60 10.99 -8.58
N TYR A 231 4.69 10.87 -7.25
CA TYR A 231 5.71 10.08 -6.57
C TYR A 231 5.67 8.61 -7.00
N VAL A 232 4.49 7.97 -6.92
CA VAL A 232 4.31 6.55 -7.30
C VAL A 232 4.62 6.33 -8.78
N ALA A 233 4.17 7.23 -9.66
CA ALA A 233 4.44 7.16 -11.10
C ALA A 233 5.94 7.29 -11.39
N CYS A 234 6.64 8.24 -10.74
CA CYS A 234 8.09 8.39 -10.87
C CYS A 234 8.83 7.15 -10.33
N THR A 235 8.37 6.58 -9.21
CA THR A 235 8.98 5.36 -8.63
C THR A 235 8.82 4.17 -9.57
N ALA A 236 7.63 3.95 -10.11
CA ALA A 236 7.38 2.89 -11.08
C ALA A 236 8.21 3.09 -12.35
N GLY A 237 8.26 4.31 -12.86
CA GLY A 237 9.09 4.65 -14.02
C GLY A 237 10.58 4.46 -13.74
N PHE A 238 11.09 4.91 -12.62
CA PHE A 238 12.49 4.75 -12.22
C PHE A 238 12.91 3.27 -12.14
N LEU A 239 12.12 2.44 -11.45
CA LEU A 239 12.40 1.01 -11.36
C LEU A 239 12.26 0.31 -12.73
N GLY A 240 11.29 0.76 -13.56
CA GLY A 240 11.15 0.27 -14.93
C GLY A 240 12.35 0.58 -15.82
N SER A 241 12.97 1.76 -15.65
CA SER A 241 14.21 2.10 -16.35
C SER A 241 15.40 1.26 -15.89
N LEU A 242 15.55 1.05 -14.57
CA LEU A 242 16.61 0.20 -14.01
C LEU A 242 16.50 -1.27 -14.46
N GLN A 243 15.27 -1.75 -14.68
CA GLN A 243 15.01 -3.12 -15.11
C GLN A 243 14.98 -3.30 -16.65
N GLY A 244 15.21 -2.22 -17.40
CA GLY A 244 15.19 -2.25 -18.85
C GLY A 244 13.80 -2.35 -19.50
N ILE A 245 12.72 -2.38 -18.69
CA ILE A 245 11.33 -2.48 -19.18
C ILE A 245 10.94 -1.24 -19.95
N ASN A 246 11.26 -0.06 -19.44
CA ASN A 246 10.92 1.18 -20.11
C ASN A 246 11.66 1.30 -21.44
N PHE A 247 12.92 0.88 -21.50
CA PHE A 247 13.68 0.87 -22.74
C PHE A 247 13.06 -0.09 -23.75
N GLN A 248 12.64 -1.27 -23.31
CA GLN A 248 12.00 -2.26 -24.18
C GLN A 248 10.67 -1.80 -24.75
N TYR A 249 9.80 -1.15 -23.96
CA TYR A 249 8.41 -0.94 -24.33
C TYR A 249 8.01 0.53 -24.57
N LEU A 250 8.72 1.50 -23.96
CA LEU A 250 8.30 2.90 -24.02
C LEU A 250 9.17 3.74 -24.96
N TRP A 251 10.47 3.47 -25.02
CA TRP A 251 11.41 4.27 -25.83
C TRP A 251 12.58 3.45 -26.40
N PRO A 252 12.34 2.39 -27.21
CA PRO A 252 13.38 1.46 -27.66
C PRO A 252 14.48 2.11 -28.52
N SER A 253 14.16 3.20 -29.20
CA SER A 253 15.13 3.92 -30.05
C SER A 253 15.74 5.15 -29.39
N ALA A 254 15.26 5.55 -28.18
CA ALA A 254 15.70 6.78 -27.53
C ALA A 254 16.79 6.49 -26.48
N THR A 255 17.95 6.03 -26.91
CA THR A 255 19.09 5.62 -26.07
C THR A 255 19.56 6.74 -25.14
N HIS A 256 19.68 7.96 -25.65
CA HIS A 256 20.05 9.13 -24.83
C HIS A 256 19.03 9.44 -23.73
N TRP A 257 17.73 9.32 -24.05
CA TRP A 257 16.67 9.49 -23.06
C TRP A 257 16.66 8.35 -22.04
N ASN A 258 17.07 7.14 -22.43
CA ASN A 258 17.11 6.00 -21.52
C ASN A 258 17.95 6.30 -20.28
N ASP A 259 19.15 6.82 -20.43
CA ASP A 259 20.00 7.26 -19.31
C ASP A 259 19.38 8.40 -18.51
N GLN A 260 18.96 9.44 -19.23
CA GLN A 260 18.40 10.62 -18.58
C GLN A 260 17.14 10.29 -17.81
N SER A 261 16.35 9.32 -18.28
CA SER A 261 15.12 8.88 -17.62
C SER A 261 15.35 8.45 -16.19
N ILE A 262 16.47 7.77 -15.90
CA ILE A 262 16.86 7.33 -14.56
C ILE A 262 17.08 8.53 -13.65
N ILE A 263 17.85 9.54 -14.11
CA ILE A 263 18.13 10.76 -13.35
C ILE A 263 16.85 11.57 -13.12
N VAL A 264 16.06 11.78 -14.18
CA VAL A 264 14.84 12.58 -14.14
C VAL A 264 13.80 11.93 -13.24
N LEU A 265 13.57 10.62 -13.39
CA LEU A 265 12.59 9.89 -12.62
C LEU A 265 12.99 9.76 -11.14
N LEU A 266 14.26 9.46 -10.84
CA LEU A 266 14.74 9.43 -9.46
C LEU A 266 14.70 10.80 -8.80
N SER A 267 15.06 11.87 -9.54
CA SER A 267 14.85 13.23 -9.05
C SER A 267 13.38 13.53 -8.79
N GLY A 268 12.50 13.09 -9.69
CA GLY A 268 11.04 13.20 -9.53
C GLY A 268 10.54 12.46 -8.27
N VAL A 269 11.04 11.26 -8.01
CA VAL A 269 10.76 10.51 -6.76
C VAL A 269 11.07 11.38 -5.54
N ILE A 270 12.28 11.96 -5.47
CA ILE A 270 12.71 12.76 -4.31
C ILE A 270 11.90 14.05 -4.19
N ILE A 271 11.67 14.73 -5.30
CA ILE A 271 10.91 15.99 -5.35
C ILE A 271 9.48 15.75 -4.86
N PHE A 272 8.76 14.80 -5.46
CA PHE A 272 7.35 14.57 -5.14
C PHE A 272 7.16 13.92 -3.77
N ALA A 273 8.06 13.00 -3.36
CA ALA A 273 8.10 12.46 -2.02
C ALA A 273 8.36 13.56 -0.97
N GLY A 274 9.31 14.46 -1.25
CA GLY A 274 9.63 15.57 -0.34
C GLY A 274 8.46 16.56 -0.20
N ILE A 275 7.81 16.93 -1.32
CA ILE A 275 6.61 17.79 -1.30
C ILE A 275 5.46 17.09 -0.56
N PHE A 276 5.23 15.81 -0.85
CA PHE A 276 4.24 14.99 -0.17
C PHE A 276 4.50 14.96 1.33
N THR A 277 5.72 14.63 1.76
CA THR A 277 6.13 14.60 3.17
C THR A 277 5.83 15.91 3.88
N ARG A 278 6.24 17.03 3.29
CA ARG A 278 6.02 18.36 3.89
C ARG A 278 4.55 18.70 4.04
N LYS A 279 3.74 18.34 3.05
CA LYS A 279 2.28 18.57 3.09
C LYS A 279 1.58 17.57 3.99
N PHE A 280 1.92 16.29 3.91
CA PHE A 280 1.28 15.23 4.69
C PHE A 280 1.50 15.40 6.20
N LEU A 281 2.72 15.71 6.60
CA LEU A 281 3.08 15.91 8.01
C LEU A 281 2.84 17.35 8.52
N TYR A 282 2.20 18.23 7.73
CA TYR A 282 1.94 19.64 8.07
C TYR A 282 3.19 20.43 8.49
N LEU A 283 4.30 20.24 7.76
CA LEU A 283 5.59 20.85 8.08
C LEU A 283 5.76 22.30 7.59
N HIS A 284 4.76 22.90 6.97
CA HIS A 284 4.86 24.24 6.39
C HIS A 284 5.19 25.33 7.43
N LYS A 285 4.88 25.12 8.70
CA LYS A 285 5.21 26.00 9.83
C LYS A 285 6.32 25.47 10.74
N ASP A 286 6.89 24.29 10.42
CA ASP A 286 7.93 23.67 11.23
C ASP A 286 9.32 24.23 10.87
N PRO A 287 10.01 24.94 11.77
CA PRO A 287 11.35 25.48 11.56
C PRO A 287 12.47 24.44 11.68
N SER A 288 12.14 23.14 11.79
CA SER A 288 13.13 22.09 12.03
C SER A 288 14.19 22.02 10.94
N PHE A 289 15.39 21.58 11.35
CA PHE A 289 16.49 21.33 10.42
C PHE A 289 16.10 20.37 9.30
N PHE A 290 15.43 19.27 9.62
CA PHE A 290 15.03 18.25 8.63
C PHE A 290 14.02 18.76 7.61
N ASN A 291 13.08 19.63 8.02
CA ASN A 291 12.17 20.27 7.07
C ASN A 291 12.91 21.19 6.08
N ARG A 292 13.90 21.96 6.57
CA ARG A 292 14.75 22.80 5.71
C ARG A 292 15.64 21.95 4.81
N LEU A 293 16.17 20.84 5.33
CA LEU A 293 16.97 19.89 4.58
C LEU A 293 16.18 19.31 3.41
N ILE A 294 14.95 18.80 3.65
CA ILE A 294 14.09 18.27 2.56
C ILE A 294 13.83 19.36 1.52
N GLY A 295 13.53 20.60 1.94
CA GLY A 295 13.35 21.71 1.03
C GLY A 295 14.58 22.00 0.16
N PHE A 296 15.76 21.97 0.75
CA PHE A 296 17.03 22.12 0.05
C PHE A 296 17.27 20.98 -0.94
N LEU A 297 17.05 19.71 -0.52
CA LEU A 297 17.23 18.54 -1.39
C LEU A 297 16.28 18.57 -2.60
N ILE A 298 15.05 19.07 -2.43
CA ILE A 298 14.13 19.29 -3.57
C ILE A 298 14.74 20.27 -4.58
N ILE A 299 15.29 21.39 -4.11
CA ILE A 299 15.92 22.39 -4.99
C ILE A 299 17.13 21.79 -5.70
N VAL A 300 17.95 21.01 -4.99
CA VAL A 300 19.09 20.29 -5.57
C VAL A 300 18.62 19.33 -6.68
N CYS A 301 17.57 18.55 -6.45
CA CYS A 301 17.03 17.64 -7.46
C CYS A 301 16.47 18.38 -8.67
N ILE A 302 15.80 19.52 -8.50
CA ILE A 302 15.37 20.36 -9.61
C ILE A 302 16.58 20.83 -10.42
N GLY A 303 17.67 21.27 -9.75
CA GLY A 303 18.93 21.64 -10.38
C GLY A 303 19.55 20.47 -11.15
N ILE A 304 19.55 19.25 -10.59
CA ILE A 304 20.05 18.04 -11.25
C ILE A 304 19.29 17.74 -12.54
N VAL A 305 17.96 17.87 -12.53
CA VAL A 305 17.15 17.67 -13.74
C VAL A 305 17.54 18.67 -14.85
N PHE A 306 17.77 19.95 -14.52
CA PHE A 306 18.24 20.92 -15.51
C PHE A 306 19.67 20.64 -15.99
N MET A 307 20.51 20.11 -15.12
CA MET A 307 21.92 19.78 -15.45
C MET A 307 22.08 18.42 -16.13
N SER A 308 21.04 17.60 -16.25
CA SER A 308 21.13 16.24 -16.77
C SER A 308 21.63 16.13 -18.21
N ASN A 309 21.43 17.20 -19.01
CA ASN A 309 21.95 17.30 -20.37
C ASN A 309 23.38 17.91 -20.47
N LEU A 310 23.90 18.49 -19.39
CA LEU A 310 25.12 19.26 -19.39
C LEU A 310 26.28 18.55 -18.66
N VAL A 311 25.91 17.69 -17.70
CA VAL A 311 26.89 16.99 -16.84
C VAL A 311 26.76 15.48 -17.05
N ALA A 312 27.93 14.82 -17.06
CA ALA A 312 28.02 13.39 -17.28
C ALA A 312 27.16 12.59 -16.28
N TYR A 313 26.49 11.55 -16.79
CA TYR A 313 25.55 10.69 -16.06
C TYR A 313 26.15 10.15 -14.75
N HIS A 314 27.37 9.59 -14.80
CA HIS A 314 28.04 8.99 -13.65
C HIS A 314 28.22 9.96 -12.47
N THR A 315 28.40 11.25 -12.73
CA THR A 315 28.55 12.27 -11.69
C THR A 315 27.20 12.57 -11.05
N LEU A 316 26.18 12.77 -11.87
CA LEU A 316 24.84 13.13 -11.39
C LEU A 316 24.18 11.98 -10.60
N ILE A 317 24.33 10.74 -11.06
CA ILE A 317 23.71 9.60 -10.38
C ILE A 317 24.33 9.36 -9.01
N ARG A 318 25.65 9.51 -8.84
CA ARG A 318 26.34 9.40 -7.53
C ARG A 318 25.83 10.44 -6.55
N VAL A 319 25.73 11.70 -6.98
CA VAL A 319 25.18 12.78 -6.15
C VAL A 319 23.72 12.49 -5.81
N LEU A 320 22.94 12.05 -6.78
CA LEU A 320 21.50 11.79 -6.60
C LEU A 320 21.23 10.63 -5.62
N ILE A 321 22.07 9.59 -5.61
CA ILE A 321 21.98 8.50 -4.63
C ILE A 321 22.19 9.03 -3.20
N VAL A 322 23.21 9.88 -2.99
CA VAL A 322 23.47 10.50 -1.68
C VAL A 322 22.27 11.37 -1.25
N VAL A 323 21.76 12.18 -2.19
CA VAL A 323 20.58 13.02 -1.96
C VAL A 323 19.36 12.17 -1.60
N ALA A 324 19.15 11.04 -2.30
CA ALA A 324 18.05 10.12 -2.01
C ALA A 324 18.16 9.50 -0.60
N MET A 325 19.36 9.07 -0.20
CA MET A 325 19.59 8.54 1.15
C MET A 325 19.33 9.59 2.24
N LEU A 326 19.82 10.81 2.05
CA LEU A 326 19.56 11.92 3.00
C LEU A 326 18.08 12.28 3.07
N ALA A 327 17.39 12.31 1.94
CA ALA A 327 15.95 12.57 1.88
C ALA A 327 15.15 11.48 2.61
N MET A 328 15.50 10.22 2.41
CA MET A 328 14.85 9.07 3.06
C MET A 328 15.04 9.09 4.58
N VAL A 329 16.27 9.28 5.05
CA VAL A 329 16.56 9.39 6.49
C VAL A 329 15.80 10.58 7.08
N GLY A 330 15.83 11.72 6.41
CA GLY A 330 15.07 12.91 6.81
C GLY A 330 13.56 12.66 6.93
N ALA A 331 12.97 11.95 5.95
CA ALA A 331 11.57 11.59 5.94
C ALA A 331 11.20 10.68 7.13
N ILE A 332 12.01 9.67 7.42
CA ILE A 332 11.79 8.74 8.55
C ILE A 332 11.88 9.50 9.88
N VAL A 333 12.91 10.31 10.07
CA VAL A 333 13.10 11.10 11.30
C VAL A 333 11.91 12.04 11.54
N LEU A 334 11.46 12.73 10.49
CA LEU A 334 10.27 13.60 10.58
C LEU A 334 9.01 12.80 10.88
N GLY A 335 8.85 11.62 10.28
CA GLY A 335 7.74 10.71 10.55
C GLY A 335 7.70 10.27 12.03
N ILE A 336 8.83 9.80 12.56
CA ILE A 336 8.96 9.39 13.97
C ILE A 336 8.67 10.57 14.90
N ARG A 337 9.21 11.75 14.60
CA ARG A 337 8.99 12.96 15.41
C ARG A 337 7.51 13.32 15.45
N ARG A 338 6.83 13.39 14.28
CA ARG A 338 5.41 13.74 14.22
C ARG A 338 4.53 12.67 14.88
N TRP A 339 4.91 11.40 14.80
CA TRP A 339 4.24 10.33 15.53
C TRP A 339 4.39 10.50 17.04
N ALA A 340 5.59 10.83 17.54
CA ALA A 340 5.84 11.12 18.96
C ALA A 340 5.09 12.37 19.46
N GLU A 341 4.84 13.36 18.58
CA GLU A 341 4.01 14.53 18.85
C GLU A 341 2.49 14.24 18.87
N GLY A 342 2.07 12.97 18.62
CA GLY A 342 0.68 12.53 18.68
C GLY A 342 -0.07 12.53 17.35
N PHE A 343 0.60 12.83 16.24
CA PHE A 343 -0.05 12.74 14.92
C PHE A 343 -0.15 11.28 14.47
N MET A 344 -1.30 10.67 14.69
CA MET A 344 -1.49 9.23 14.51
C MET A 344 -1.28 8.74 13.08
N ALA A 345 -1.64 9.52 12.06
CA ALA A 345 -1.41 9.17 10.66
C ALA A 345 0.09 9.01 10.33
N ALA A 346 0.98 9.67 11.08
CA ALA A 346 2.43 9.53 10.89
C ALA A 346 2.97 8.12 11.19
N ARG A 347 2.22 7.28 11.93
CA ARG A 347 2.61 5.86 12.17
C ARG A 347 2.68 5.07 10.86
N TYR A 348 1.64 5.14 10.04
CA TYR A 348 1.61 4.46 8.74
C TYR A 348 2.66 5.01 7.79
N TYR A 349 2.81 6.34 7.79
CA TYR A 349 3.86 7.02 7.04
C TYR A 349 5.26 6.51 7.42
N THR A 350 5.58 6.44 8.71
CA THR A 350 6.89 5.98 9.19
C THR A 350 7.14 4.51 8.85
N ILE A 351 6.14 3.66 9.04
CA ILE A 351 6.24 2.23 8.70
C ILE A 351 6.46 2.05 7.20
N ALA A 352 5.75 2.82 6.37
CA ALA A 352 5.88 2.78 4.93
C ALA A 352 7.32 3.09 4.47
N TRP A 353 7.87 4.22 4.89
CA TRP A 353 9.26 4.59 4.55
C TRP A 353 10.30 3.63 5.11
N THR A 354 10.05 3.08 6.31
CA THR A 354 10.93 2.05 6.89
C THR A 354 10.89 0.76 6.07
N SER A 355 9.73 0.38 5.56
CA SER A 355 9.56 -0.80 4.69
C SER A 355 10.37 -0.67 3.39
N PHE A 356 10.31 0.51 2.77
CA PHE A 356 11.10 0.81 1.57
C PHE A 356 12.61 0.80 1.84
N LEU A 357 13.04 1.43 2.95
CA LEU A 357 14.45 1.41 3.37
C LEU A 357 14.96 -0.01 3.62
N LEU A 358 14.17 -0.84 4.31
CA LEU A 358 14.51 -2.24 4.56
C LEU A 358 14.66 -3.01 3.26
N GLY A 359 13.74 -2.80 2.29
CA GLY A 359 13.86 -3.38 0.96
C GLY A 359 15.17 -3.00 0.26
N GLY A 360 15.56 -1.72 0.34
CA GLY A 360 16.82 -1.23 -0.19
C GLY A 360 18.05 -1.82 0.51
N ILE A 361 18.02 -1.94 1.83
CA ILE A 361 19.10 -2.55 2.62
C ILE A 361 19.24 -4.04 2.25
N VAL A 362 18.14 -4.79 2.19
CA VAL A 362 18.16 -6.21 1.83
C VAL A 362 18.73 -6.40 0.42
N LEU A 363 18.32 -5.56 -0.54
CA LEU A 363 18.87 -5.59 -1.88
C LEU A 363 20.38 -5.28 -1.88
N ALA A 364 20.81 -4.27 -1.11
CA ALA A 364 22.24 -3.96 -0.97
C ALA A 364 23.04 -5.14 -0.39
N LEU A 365 22.56 -5.73 0.71
CA LEU A 365 23.18 -6.91 1.33
C LEU A 365 23.22 -8.11 0.38
N ASN A 366 22.19 -8.28 -0.46
CA ASN A 366 22.17 -9.30 -1.50
C ASN A 366 23.26 -9.01 -2.58
N LYS A 367 23.43 -7.75 -2.98
CA LYS A 367 24.47 -7.35 -3.95
C LYS A 367 25.90 -7.52 -3.42
N PHE A 368 26.08 -7.45 -2.09
CA PHE A 368 27.36 -7.72 -1.42
C PHE A 368 27.53 -9.21 -1.02
N ASN A 369 26.66 -10.11 -1.48
CA ASN A 369 26.65 -11.53 -1.12
C ASN A 369 26.59 -11.83 0.42
N ILE A 370 26.06 -10.89 1.20
CA ILE A 370 25.91 -11.07 2.66
C ILE A 370 24.65 -11.90 2.97
N VAL A 371 23.63 -11.81 2.10
CA VAL A 371 22.41 -12.62 2.20
C VAL A 371 22.24 -13.45 0.93
N PRO A 372 21.66 -14.67 1.04
CA PRO A 372 21.50 -15.58 -0.09
C PRO A 372 20.61 -14.96 -1.17
N ARG A 373 20.93 -15.25 -2.43
CA ARG A 373 20.12 -14.85 -3.59
C ARG A 373 18.89 -15.75 -3.66
N ASN A 374 17.72 -15.16 -3.49
CA ASN A 374 16.42 -15.80 -3.68
C ASN A 374 15.42 -14.77 -4.19
N PHE A 375 14.25 -15.25 -4.56
CA PHE A 375 13.18 -14.37 -5.09
C PHE A 375 12.90 -13.15 -4.19
N PHE A 376 12.89 -13.31 -2.87
CA PHE A 376 12.58 -12.22 -1.95
C PHE A 376 13.71 -11.20 -1.82
N THR A 377 14.97 -11.65 -1.76
CA THR A 377 16.13 -10.77 -1.61
C THR A 377 16.45 -10.02 -2.90
N GLU A 378 16.24 -10.65 -4.05
CA GLU A 378 16.42 -10.01 -5.36
C GLU A 378 15.34 -8.97 -5.66
N ASN A 379 14.10 -9.22 -5.22
CA ASN A 379 12.97 -8.31 -5.40
C ASN A 379 12.64 -7.49 -4.14
N ALA A 380 13.54 -7.42 -3.17
CA ALA A 380 13.29 -6.77 -1.88
C ALA A 380 12.90 -5.29 -2.01
N LEU A 381 13.50 -4.57 -2.96
CA LEU A 381 13.19 -3.17 -3.21
C LEU A 381 11.78 -3.01 -3.79
N GLN A 382 11.36 -3.87 -4.72
CA GLN A 382 10.02 -3.88 -5.29
C GLN A 382 8.96 -4.22 -4.24
N ILE A 383 9.23 -5.23 -3.42
CA ILE A 383 8.35 -5.62 -2.31
C ILE A 383 8.23 -4.47 -1.31
N GLY A 384 9.37 -3.88 -0.93
CA GLY A 384 9.40 -2.73 -0.01
C GLY A 384 8.64 -1.52 -0.55
N SER A 385 8.81 -1.19 -1.85
CA SER A 385 8.10 -0.08 -2.49
C SER A 385 6.61 -0.35 -2.66
N ALA A 386 6.21 -1.56 -2.99
CA ALA A 386 4.79 -1.92 -3.08
C ALA A 386 4.10 -1.81 -1.70
N MET A 387 4.75 -2.32 -0.65
CA MET A 387 4.26 -2.17 0.72
C MET A 387 4.19 -0.70 1.15
N GLU A 388 5.21 0.08 0.85
CA GLU A 388 5.24 1.52 1.12
C GLU A 388 4.07 2.23 0.46
N VAL A 389 3.87 2.02 -0.83
CA VAL A 389 2.79 2.67 -1.60
C VAL A 389 1.42 2.31 -1.04
N ILE A 390 1.17 1.05 -0.68
CA ILE A 390 -0.07 0.62 -0.05
C ILE A 390 -0.26 1.31 1.31
N LEU A 391 0.76 1.28 2.15
CA LEU A 391 0.71 1.87 3.50
C LEU A 391 0.54 3.40 3.47
N LEU A 392 1.17 4.10 2.52
CA LEU A 392 0.97 5.53 2.33
C LEU A 392 -0.45 5.86 1.86
N SER A 393 -1.07 5.00 1.05
CA SER A 393 -2.47 5.16 0.66
C SER A 393 -3.40 5.02 1.87
N PHE A 394 -3.13 4.05 2.75
CA PHE A 394 -3.85 3.94 4.03
C PHE A 394 -3.61 5.15 4.93
N ALA A 395 -2.38 5.66 4.99
CA ALA A 395 -2.05 6.87 5.74
C ALA A 395 -2.87 8.08 5.26
N LEU A 396 -3.00 8.24 3.94
CA LEU A 396 -3.81 9.29 3.33
C LEU A 396 -5.30 9.13 3.65
N ALA A 397 -5.82 7.90 3.59
CA ALA A 397 -7.21 7.60 3.91
C ALA A 397 -7.52 7.85 5.40
N ASP A 398 -6.64 7.42 6.30
CA ASP A 398 -6.75 7.65 7.75
C ASP A 398 -6.75 9.15 8.06
N ARG A 399 -5.83 9.89 7.45
CA ARG A 399 -5.78 11.36 7.56
C ARG A 399 -7.07 12.03 7.09
N LEU A 400 -7.60 11.64 5.94
CA LEU A 400 -8.85 12.19 5.42
C LEU A 400 -10.03 11.92 6.35
N ASN A 401 -10.09 10.72 6.91
CA ASN A 401 -11.13 10.36 7.89
C ASN A 401 -10.99 11.20 9.17
N GLN A 402 -9.77 11.41 9.63
CA GLN A 402 -9.51 12.26 10.80
C GLN A 402 -9.93 13.71 10.53
N GLU A 403 -9.55 14.30 9.39
CA GLU A 403 -9.97 15.66 9.01
C GLU A 403 -11.50 15.79 8.88
N LYS A 404 -12.17 14.75 8.34
CA LYS A 404 -13.64 14.72 8.28
C LYS A 404 -14.27 14.70 9.67
N ARG A 405 -13.72 13.90 10.59
CA ARG A 405 -14.20 13.86 11.99
C ARG A 405 -14.04 15.21 12.68
N GLU A 406 -12.85 15.81 12.57
CA GLU A 406 -12.57 17.13 13.16
C GLU A 406 -13.51 18.21 12.62
N ARG A 407 -13.76 18.22 11.28
CA ARG A 407 -14.73 19.14 10.68
C ARG A 407 -16.14 18.91 11.15
N TYR A 408 -16.54 17.66 11.29
CA TYR A 408 -17.89 17.29 11.78
C TYR A 408 -18.08 17.71 13.24
N GLU A 409 -17.09 17.45 14.10
CA GLU A 409 -17.10 17.90 15.49
C GLU A 409 -17.11 19.42 15.61
N ALA A 410 -16.32 20.11 14.80
CA ALA A 410 -16.32 21.58 14.73
C ALA A 410 -17.69 22.13 14.26
N GLN A 411 -18.35 21.47 13.30
CA GLN A 411 -19.68 21.86 12.85
C GLN A 411 -20.74 21.66 13.95
N ILE A 412 -20.68 20.53 14.67
CA ILE A 412 -21.59 20.29 15.81
C ILE A 412 -21.38 21.36 16.87
N SER A 413 -20.13 21.62 17.26
CA SER A 413 -19.80 22.67 18.24
C SER A 413 -20.27 24.04 17.79
N ALA A 414 -20.05 24.41 16.51
CA ALA A 414 -20.54 25.66 15.97
C ALA A 414 -22.08 25.77 16.02
N LEU A 415 -22.77 24.68 15.71
CA LEU A 415 -24.22 24.62 15.75
C LEU A 415 -24.78 24.72 17.19
N GLU A 416 -24.06 24.13 18.16
CA GLU A 416 -24.38 24.26 19.59
C GLU A 416 -24.18 25.70 20.07
N HIS A 417 -23.07 26.32 19.69
CA HIS A 417 -22.82 27.73 20.00
C HIS A 417 -23.87 28.65 19.37
N GLU A 418 -24.28 28.40 18.12
CA GLU A 418 -25.34 29.16 17.47
C GLU A 418 -26.69 28.98 18.19
N LYS A 419 -27.01 27.73 18.60
CA LYS A 419 -28.23 27.47 19.38
C LYS A 419 -28.21 28.19 20.72
N LEU A 420 -27.07 28.18 21.41
CA LEU A 420 -26.90 28.89 22.68
C LEU A 420 -27.03 30.41 22.48
N ALA A 421 -26.39 30.93 21.44
CA ALA A 421 -26.49 32.39 21.09
C ALA A 421 -27.93 32.79 20.75
N ARG A 422 -28.66 31.97 19.97
CA ARG A 422 -30.08 32.20 19.68
C ARG A 422 -30.94 32.13 20.92
N ARG A 423 -30.71 31.20 21.83
CA ARG A 423 -31.41 31.11 23.13
C ARG A 423 -31.15 32.38 23.96
N ALA A 424 -29.87 32.75 24.12
CA ALA A 424 -29.52 33.97 24.84
C ALA A 424 -30.13 35.22 24.22
N GLN A 425 -30.20 35.29 22.88
CA GLN A 425 -30.83 36.40 22.16
C GLN A 425 -32.35 36.41 22.38
N THR A 426 -32.99 35.21 22.39
CA THR A 426 -34.42 35.09 22.65
C THR A 426 -34.74 35.50 24.09
N GLU A 427 -33.92 35.02 25.05
CA GLU A 427 -34.07 35.41 26.47
C GLU A 427 -33.84 36.90 26.70
N ALA A 428 -32.86 37.52 25.99
CA ALA A 428 -32.63 38.95 26.06
C ALA A 428 -33.82 39.75 25.47
N LEU A 429 -34.36 39.27 24.33
CA LEU A 429 -35.57 39.87 23.72
C LEU A 429 -36.81 39.70 24.60
N ASP A 430 -36.94 38.57 25.26
CA ASP A 430 -38.08 38.35 26.22
C ASP A 430 -37.90 39.21 27.48
N GLN A 431 -36.65 39.37 27.97
CA GLN A 431 -36.38 40.32 29.06
C GLN A 431 -36.65 41.78 28.62
N GLU A 432 -36.24 42.19 27.41
CA GLU A 432 -36.56 43.50 26.89
C GLU A 432 -38.06 43.70 26.70
N ARG A 433 -38.79 42.69 26.15
CA ARG A 433 -40.23 42.68 26.05
C ARG A 433 -40.91 42.76 27.41
N ASN A 434 -40.39 41.99 28.37
CA ASN A 434 -40.93 42.02 29.72
C ASN A 434 -40.64 43.36 30.43
N ALA A 435 -39.46 43.95 30.20
CA ALA A 435 -39.10 45.26 30.68
C ALA A 435 -39.98 46.36 30.04
N ARG A 436 -40.21 46.30 28.70
CA ARG A 436 -41.15 47.19 28.00
C ARG A 436 -42.59 47.01 28.51
N LYS A 437 -43.04 45.74 28.66
CA LYS A 437 -44.38 45.48 29.22
C LYS A 437 -44.49 45.95 30.66
N ALA A 438 -43.40 45.83 31.45
CA ALA A 438 -43.37 46.35 32.81
C ALA A 438 -43.41 47.88 32.81
N GLN A 439 -42.73 48.52 31.85
CA GLN A 439 -42.72 49.96 31.69
C GLN A 439 -44.06 50.50 31.15
N GLU A 440 -44.65 49.77 30.16
CA GLU A 440 -46.04 50.05 29.73
C GLU A 440 -47.07 49.86 30.83
N LYS A 441 -46.93 48.72 31.57
CA LYS A 441 -47.79 48.48 32.74
C LYS A 441 -47.60 49.53 33.83
N ALA A 442 -46.36 49.96 34.06
CA ALA A 442 -46.10 51.05 35.01
C ALA A 442 -46.77 52.39 34.54
N LEU A 443 -46.71 52.66 33.21
CA LEU A 443 -47.35 53.80 32.63
C LEU A 443 -48.89 53.68 32.60
N GLU A 444 -49.38 52.47 32.31
CA GLU A 444 -50.83 52.14 32.42
C GLU A 444 -51.29 52.13 33.85
N HIS A 445 -50.51 51.64 34.80
CA HIS A 445 -50.83 51.74 36.22
C HIS A 445 -50.83 53.18 36.69
N GLU A 446 -49.97 54.04 36.17
CA GLU A 446 -50.02 55.48 36.45
C GLU A 446 -51.25 56.14 35.83
N ARG A 447 -51.65 55.69 34.61
CA ARG A 447 -52.88 56.13 33.95
C ARG A 447 -54.15 55.47 34.55
N ALA A 448 -54.04 54.12 34.83
CA ALA A 448 -55.15 53.36 35.40
C ALA A 448 -55.34 53.61 36.88
N ALA A 449 -54.32 54.06 37.62
CA ALA A 449 -54.49 54.59 38.96
C ALA A 449 -55.34 55.87 38.97
N ARG A 450 -55.43 56.57 37.85
CA ARG A 450 -56.37 57.71 37.67
C ARG A 450 -57.75 57.33 37.11
N GLU A 451 -57.83 56.20 36.34
CA GLU A 451 -59.11 55.75 35.75
C GLU A 451 -59.75 54.51 36.38
N ALA A 452 -58.94 53.67 37.07
CA ALA A 452 -59.35 52.33 37.46
C ALA A 452 -59.99 52.22 38.84
N GLN A 453 -60.42 53.28 39.44
CA GLN A 453 -61.24 53.17 40.62
C GLN A 453 -62.69 52.76 40.28
N THR A 454 -63.07 52.67 39.01
CA THR A 454 -64.44 52.42 38.61
C THR A 454 -64.72 51.24 37.67
N LYS A 455 -63.74 50.57 37.06
CA LYS A 455 -64.06 49.47 36.08
C LYS A 455 -63.24 48.17 36.18
N ALA A 456 -62.56 47.91 37.26
CA ALA A 456 -61.54 46.85 37.35
C ALA A 456 -62.05 45.45 37.65
N LEU A 457 -63.32 45.15 37.78
CA LEU A 457 -63.71 43.82 38.24
C LEU A 457 -64.26 42.83 37.20
N ASP A 458 -64.54 43.28 35.97
CA ASP A 458 -65.33 42.40 35.05
C ASP A 458 -64.55 41.79 33.86
N ILE A 459 -63.34 42.12 33.67
CA ILE A 459 -62.59 41.67 32.47
C ILE A 459 -61.58 40.51 32.74
N GLN A 460 -61.25 40.27 33.97
CA GLN A 460 -60.20 39.27 34.34
C GLN A 460 -60.63 37.80 34.19
N LYS A 461 -61.90 37.50 34.01
CA LYS A 461 -62.40 36.10 33.99
C LYS A 461 -62.42 35.47 32.59
N ARG A 462 -62.39 36.22 31.50
CA ARG A 462 -62.54 35.61 30.13
C ARG A 462 -61.28 35.37 29.35
N ALA A 463 -60.13 35.92 29.79
CA ALA A 463 -58.88 35.81 29.03
C ALA A 463 -58.07 34.59 29.33
N THR A 464 -58.25 33.95 30.50
CA THR A 464 -57.42 32.81 30.95
C THR A 464 -57.82 31.47 30.30
N GLU A 465 -59.09 31.31 29.98
CA GLU A 465 -59.59 30.01 29.47
C GLU A 465 -59.23 29.73 27.99
N THR A 466 -58.93 30.77 27.24
CA THR A 466 -58.74 30.62 25.78
C THR A 466 -57.27 30.30 25.43
N LEU A 467 -56.31 30.65 26.31
CA LEU A 467 -54.87 30.48 26.04
C LEU A 467 -54.37 29.06 26.32
N GLU A 468 -54.96 28.42 27.35
CA GLU A 468 -54.55 27.06 27.72
C GLU A 468 -54.90 25.98 26.66
N LYS A 469 -55.95 26.23 25.89
CA LYS A 469 -56.42 25.30 24.86
C LYS A 469 -55.48 25.26 23.63
N ARG A 470 -54.93 26.39 23.23
CA ARG A 470 -54.07 26.50 22.04
C ARG A 470 -52.62 25.99 22.23
N VAL A 471 -52.10 26.07 23.44
CA VAL A 471 -50.74 25.59 23.74
C VAL A 471 -50.69 24.05 23.70
N ARG A 472 -51.77 23.42 24.19
CA ARG A 472 -51.85 21.95 24.25
C ARG A 472 -51.91 21.27 22.87
N GLU A 473 -52.60 21.89 21.92
CA GLU A 473 -52.74 21.34 20.56
C GLU A 473 -51.43 21.37 19.74
N ARG A 474 -50.61 22.42 19.89
CA ARG A 474 -49.35 22.56 19.14
C ARG A 474 -48.23 21.66 19.66
N THR A 475 -48.21 21.32 20.94
CA THR A 475 -47.16 20.46 21.53
C THR A 475 -47.28 19.04 21.04
N ILE A 476 -48.53 18.53 20.90
CA ILE A 476 -48.77 17.15 20.43
C ILE A 476 -48.43 16.96 18.96
N GLU A 477 -48.59 18.01 18.12
CA GLU A 477 -48.30 17.96 16.70
C GLU A 477 -46.79 17.90 16.46
N LEU A 478 -45.97 18.61 17.23
CA LEU A 478 -44.52 18.63 17.17
C LEU A 478 -43.87 17.31 17.63
N GLU A 479 -44.41 16.66 18.65
CA GLU A 479 -43.89 15.37 19.14
C GLU A 479 -44.06 14.25 18.10
N ASN A 480 -45.18 14.21 17.38
CA ASN A 480 -45.44 13.19 16.36
C ASN A 480 -44.57 13.34 15.13
N VAL A 481 -44.23 14.56 14.72
CA VAL A 481 -43.35 14.79 13.59
C VAL A 481 -41.88 14.43 13.91
N ASN A 482 -41.43 14.70 15.13
CA ASN A 482 -40.08 14.34 15.56
C ASN A 482 -39.84 12.82 15.62
N GLN A 483 -40.84 12.07 16.13
CA GLN A 483 -40.77 10.60 16.19
C GLN A 483 -40.70 9.96 14.78
N GLN A 484 -41.37 10.55 13.79
CA GLN A 484 -41.34 10.06 12.42
C GLN A 484 -39.98 10.33 11.72
N LEU A 485 -39.40 11.49 11.99
CA LEU A 485 -38.08 11.87 11.42
C LEU A 485 -36.95 10.99 12.02
N GLU A 486 -37.02 10.67 13.29
CA GLU A 486 -36.03 9.83 13.97
C GLU A 486 -36.01 8.38 13.42
N LYS A 487 -37.18 7.83 13.17
CA LYS A 487 -37.34 6.49 12.58
C LYS A 487 -36.78 6.41 11.15
N MET A 488 -36.98 7.44 10.34
CA MET A 488 -36.51 7.45 8.93
C MET A 488 -34.99 7.65 8.79
N SER A 489 -34.34 8.18 9.82
CA SER A 489 -32.88 8.46 9.78
C SER A 489 -32.01 7.30 10.25
N THR A 490 -32.54 6.32 10.97
CA THR A 490 -31.74 5.32 11.69
C THR A 490 -31.99 3.88 11.26
N THR A 491 -32.94 3.62 10.35
CA THR A 491 -33.28 2.27 9.89
C THR A 491 -33.04 2.10 8.39
N ASP A 492 -32.74 0.88 7.96
CA ASP A 492 -32.69 0.51 6.56
C ASP A 492 -34.10 0.28 6.01
N ALA A 493 -34.46 0.97 4.94
CA ALA A 493 -35.81 0.96 4.39
C ALA A 493 -36.25 -0.41 3.81
N LEU A 494 -35.31 -1.27 3.44
CA LEU A 494 -35.61 -2.59 2.87
C LEU A 494 -35.79 -3.66 3.95
N THR A 495 -34.87 -3.70 4.91
CA THR A 495 -34.75 -4.79 5.90
C THR A 495 -35.28 -4.44 7.26
N ASN A 496 -35.57 -3.16 7.49
CA ASN A 496 -36.12 -2.61 8.77
C ASN A 496 -35.19 -2.81 9.98
N VAL A 497 -33.98 -3.31 9.82
CA VAL A 497 -32.92 -3.27 10.82
C VAL A 497 -32.22 -1.91 10.82
N ARG A 498 -31.28 -1.71 11.71
CA ARG A 498 -30.50 -0.47 11.74
C ARG A 498 -29.74 -0.28 10.43
N ASN A 499 -29.60 0.96 9.97
CA ASN A 499 -28.78 1.26 8.82
C ASN A 499 -27.31 1.42 9.21
N ARG A 500 -26.42 1.43 8.23
CA ARG A 500 -24.98 1.58 8.43
C ARG A 500 -24.63 2.83 9.25
N ARG A 501 -25.33 3.95 9.01
CA ARG A 501 -25.08 5.20 9.74
C ARG A 501 -25.33 5.05 11.25
N PHE A 502 -26.41 4.37 11.61
CA PHE A 502 -26.66 4.06 13.01
C PHE A 502 -25.61 3.10 13.57
N PHE A 503 -25.20 2.11 12.79
CA PHE A 503 -24.19 1.14 13.20
C PHE A 503 -22.85 1.79 13.51
N ASP A 504 -22.39 2.70 12.64
CA ASP A 504 -21.11 3.39 12.82
C ASP A 504 -21.09 4.22 14.13
N ASP A 505 -22.23 4.88 14.44
CA ASP A 505 -22.39 5.62 15.69
C ASP A 505 -22.52 4.67 16.91
N TYR A 506 -23.21 3.55 16.73
CA TYR A 506 -23.48 2.57 17.80
C TYR A 506 -22.23 1.80 18.20
N ILE A 507 -21.49 1.25 17.22
CA ILE A 507 -20.27 0.50 17.49
C ILE A 507 -19.22 1.36 18.21
N SER A 508 -19.07 2.61 17.78
CA SER A 508 -18.12 3.55 18.40
C SER A 508 -18.45 3.79 19.87
N ARG A 509 -19.75 3.94 20.19
CA ARG A 509 -20.21 4.17 21.54
C ARG A 509 -20.06 2.93 22.43
N GLU A 510 -20.54 1.78 21.96
CA GLU A 510 -20.50 0.54 22.73
C GLU A 510 -19.07 0.02 22.92
N PHE A 511 -18.20 0.23 21.93
CA PHE A 511 -16.77 -0.07 22.06
C PHE A 511 -16.12 0.76 23.17
N ALA A 512 -16.41 2.06 23.20
CA ALA A 512 -15.88 2.95 24.24
C ALA A 512 -16.39 2.55 25.64
N LEU A 513 -17.64 2.11 25.75
CA LEU A 513 -18.20 1.61 27.00
C LEU A 513 -17.50 0.30 27.43
N ALA A 514 -17.33 -0.65 26.51
CA ALA A 514 -16.68 -1.93 26.81
C ALA A 514 -15.22 -1.74 27.21
N GLN A 515 -14.52 -0.79 26.60
CA GLN A 515 -13.14 -0.43 26.97
C GLN A 515 -13.07 0.20 28.38
N HIS A 516 -14.03 1.05 28.72
CA HIS A 516 -14.11 1.67 30.05
C HIS A 516 -14.40 0.63 31.14
N ASP A 517 -15.31 -0.29 30.86
CA ASP A 517 -15.79 -1.28 31.83
C ASP A 517 -14.92 -2.55 31.87
N ALA A 518 -13.86 -2.62 31.05
CA ALA A 518 -13.02 -3.80 30.84
C ALA A 518 -13.87 -5.07 30.53
N ALA A 519 -14.93 -4.89 29.76
CA ALA A 519 -15.88 -5.94 29.39
C ALA A 519 -15.52 -6.50 27.99
N ASN A 520 -15.92 -7.74 27.73
CA ASN A 520 -15.80 -8.30 26.39
C ASN A 520 -16.59 -7.45 25.38
N PHE A 521 -16.03 -7.29 24.23
CA PHE A 521 -16.67 -6.65 23.09
C PHE A 521 -16.51 -7.51 21.86
N SER A 522 -17.60 -7.78 21.18
CA SER A 522 -17.56 -8.61 19.99
C SER A 522 -18.24 -7.96 18.80
N VAL A 523 -17.71 -8.22 17.64
CA VAL A 523 -18.24 -7.79 16.36
C VAL A 523 -18.34 -8.98 15.41
N PHE A 524 -19.47 -9.08 14.74
CA PHE A 524 -19.68 -10.00 13.63
C PHE A 524 -19.78 -9.20 12.35
N LEU A 525 -19.16 -9.70 11.32
CA LEU A 525 -19.48 -9.35 9.95
C LEU A 525 -20.04 -10.61 9.27
N LEU A 526 -21.17 -10.43 8.64
CA LEU A 526 -21.92 -11.50 7.99
C LEU A 526 -22.10 -11.13 6.52
N ASP A 527 -21.97 -12.10 5.65
CA ASP A 527 -22.18 -11.91 4.21
C ASP A 527 -22.94 -13.10 3.63
N ILE A 528 -23.87 -12.81 2.76
CA ILE A 528 -24.73 -13.83 2.15
C ILE A 528 -23.96 -14.54 1.04
N ASP A 529 -23.77 -15.84 1.24
CA ASP A 529 -23.02 -16.65 0.32
C ASP A 529 -23.66 -16.67 -1.08
N HIS A 530 -22.86 -16.33 -2.09
CA HIS A 530 -23.28 -16.32 -3.49
C HIS A 530 -24.47 -15.40 -3.81
N PHE A 531 -24.71 -14.35 -3.03
CA PHE A 531 -25.88 -13.48 -3.21
C PHE A 531 -25.97 -12.84 -4.60
N LYS A 532 -24.83 -12.47 -5.17
CA LYS A 532 -24.77 -11.99 -6.56
C LYS A 532 -25.34 -13.04 -7.53
N GLN A 533 -24.97 -14.29 -7.37
CA GLN A 533 -25.48 -15.38 -8.22
C GLN A 533 -27.00 -15.57 -8.03
N VAL A 534 -27.48 -15.38 -6.82
CA VAL A 534 -28.92 -15.39 -6.52
C VAL A 534 -29.63 -14.27 -7.27
N ASN A 535 -29.12 -13.04 -7.18
CA ASN A 535 -29.68 -11.90 -7.91
C ASN A 535 -29.65 -12.10 -9.43
N ASP A 536 -28.53 -12.63 -9.93
CA ASP A 536 -28.36 -12.89 -11.36
C ASP A 536 -29.31 -14.00 -11.85
N THR A 537 -29.65 -14.96 -10.99
CA THR A 537 -30.49 -16.11 -11.35
C THR A 537 -31.98 -15.83 -11.16
N TYR A 538 -32.35 -15.21 -10.03
CA TYR A 538 -33.74 -15.05 -9.59
C TYR A 538 -34.24 -13.59 -9.59
N GLY A 539 -33.35 -12.66 -9.95
CA GLY A 539 -33.66 -11.24 -10.01
C GLY A 539 -33.57 -10.52 -8.67
N HIS A 540 -33.42 -9.20 -8.71
CA HIS A 540 -33.23 -8.35 -7.52
C HIS A 540 -34.43 -8.41 -6.53
N GLN A 541 -35.65 -8.65 -7.01
CA GLN A 541 -36.82 -8.79 -6.12
C GLN A 541 -36.70 -10.02 -5.21
N ALA A 542 -36.17 -11.14 -5.73
CA ALA A 542 -35.88 -12.32 -4.93
C ALA A 542 -34.74 -12.05 -3.94
N GLY A 543 -33.69 -11.34 -4.35
CA GLY A 543 -32.64 -10.87 -3.46
C GLY A 543 -33.16 -9.98 -2.33
N ASP A 544 -34.07 -9.04 -2.61
CA ASP A 544 -34.68 -8.17 -1.61
C ASP A 544 -35.51 -8.97 -0.59
N GLU A 545 -36.24 -10.01 -1.04
CA GLU A 545 -36.98 -10.89 -0.14
C GLU A 545 -36.05 -11.71 0.76
N ILE A 546 -34.95 -12.23 0.20
CA ILE A 546 -33.92 -12.94 0.95
C ILE A 546 -33.29 -12.02 2.00
N LEU A 547 -32.97 -10.78 1.65
CA LEU A 547 -32.45 -9.80 2.61
C LEU A 547 -33.41 -9.56 3.78
N ARG A 548 -34.74 -9.47 3.51
CA ARG A 548 -35.74 -9.33 4.59
C ARG A 548 -35.84 -10.58 5.47
N CYS A 549 -35.81 -11.76 4.84
CA CYS A 549 -35.87 -13.01 5.60
C CYS A 549 -34.61 -13.18 6.48
N ILE A 550 -33.44 -12.89 5.95
CA ILE A 550 -32.18 -13.00 6.69
C ILE A 550 -32.11 -11.97 7.80
N SER A 551 -32.49 -10.71 7.55
CA SER A 551 -32.52 -9.68 8.61
C SER A 551 -33.47 -10.06 9.74
N GLY A 552 -34.61 -10.68 9.40
CA GLY A 552 -35.56 -11.23 10.40
C GLY A 552 -34.93 -12.35 11.21
N ALA A 553 -34.33 -13.33 10.57
CA ALA A 553 -33.69 -14.47 11.25
C ALA A 553 -32.52 -14.04 12.16
N ILE A 554 -31.73 -13.05 11.73
CA ILE A 554 -30.68 -12.46 12.58
C ILE A 554 -31.30 -11.77 13.79
N SER A 555 -32.31 -10.90 13.56
CA SER A 555 -32.96 -10.13 14.63
C SER A 555 -33.71 -11.00 15.65
N GLU A 556 -34.29 -12.11 15.23
CA GLU A 556 -34.97 -13.07 16.13
C GLU A 556 -33.95 -13.90 16.96
N THR A 557 -32.71 -14.03 16.49
CA THR A 557 -31.68 -14.79 17.20
C THR A 557 -30.92 -13.95 18.22
N ILE A 558 -30.97 -12.63 18.10
CA ILE A 558 -30.22 -11.69 18.95
C ILE A 558 -31.12 -11.13 20.06
N ALA A 559 -30.59 -10.94 21.28
CA ALA A 559 -31.29 -10.35 22.40
C ALA A 559 -31.62 -8.87 22.15
N ASP A 560 -32.70 -8.38 22.87
CA ASP A 560 -33.20 -7.00 22.70
C ASP A 560 -32.17 -5.88 22.98
N SER A 561 -31.11 -6.18 23.71
CA SER A 561 -30.01 -5.24 24.01
C SER A 561 -28.98 -5.11 22.89
N ASP A 562 -29.05 -5.99 21.88
CA ASP A 562 -28.04 -6.15 20.88
C ASP A 562 -28.40 -5.37 19.60
N SER A 563 -27.40 -4.97 18.82
CA SER A 563 -27.65 -4.22 17.59
C SER A 563 -27.31 -5.04 16.36
N VAL A 564 -28.24 -5.17 15.45
CA VAL A 564 -28.04 -5.66 14.08
C VAL A 564 -28.25 -4.52 13.10
N ALA A 565 -27.37 -4.41 12.13
CA ALA A 565 -27.47 -3.44 11.08
C ALA A 565 -27.19 -4.06 9.70
N ARG A 566 -27.79 -3.48 8.68
CA ARG A 566 -27.35 -3.74 7.31
C ARG A 566 -26.17 -2.86 7.00
N TYR A 567 -25.00 -3.50 6.89
CA TYR A 567 -23.72 -2.81 6.74
C TYR A 567 -23.41 -2.46 5.27
N GLY A 568 -23.83 -3.32 4.35
CA GLY A 568 -23.65 -3.16 2.92
C GLY A 568 -24.83 -3.72 2.12
N GLY A 569 -24.63 -3.96 0.84
CA GLY A 569 -25.65 -4.52 -0.05
C GLY A 569 -26.21 -5.85 0.43
N GLU A 570 -25.32 -6.80 0.69
CA GLU A 570 -25.61 -8.17 1.15
C GLU A 570 -24.96 -8.48 2.50
N GLU A 571 -24.38 -7.46 3.12
CA GLU A 571 -23.63 -7.58 4.36
C GLU A 571 -24.44 -7.07 5.55
N PHE A 572 -24.38 -7.81 6.62
CA PHE A 572 -24.94 -7.44 7.90
C PHE A 572 -23.81 -7.35 8.93
N SER A 573 -24.03 -6.57 9.95
CA SER A 573 -23.15 -6.45 11.10
C SER A 573 -23.92 -6.58 12.39
N VAL A 574 -23.29 -7.18 13.39
CA VAL A 574 -23.83 -7.35 14.73
C VAL A 574 -22.78 -6.97 15.76
N VAL A 575 -23.20 -6.26 16.79
CA VAL A 575 -22.37 -5.90 17.93
C VAL A 575 -22.97 -6.50 19.18
N LEU A 576 -22.19 -7.28 19.92
CA LEU A 576 -22.61 -7.93 21.17
C LEU A 576 -21.63 -7.53 22.30
N PRO A 577 -21.91 -6.47 23.03
CA PRO A 577 -21.10 -6.08 24.19
C PRO A 577 -21.43 -6.98 25.43
N GLY A 578 -20.43 -7.24 26.24
CA GLY A 578 -20.57 -7.86 27.55
C GLY A 578 -20.71 -9.39 27.58
N LEU A 579 -20.79 -10.05 26.43
CA LEU A 579 -20.87 -11.52 26.35
C LEU A 579 -19.49 -12.16 26.33
N ASP A 580 -19.33 -13.35 26.87
CA ASP A 580 -18.10 -14.11 26.74
C ASP A 580 -17.95 -14.69 25.34
N CYS A 581 -16.69 -14.89 24.89
CA CYS A 581 -16.43 -15.28 23.51
C CYS A 581 -17.00 -16.66 23.14
N TYR A 582 -17.21 -17.55 24.10
CA TYR A 582 -17.86 -18.82 23.86
C TYR A 582 -19.35 -18.65 23.56
N GLN A 583 -20.05 -17.76 24.33
CA GLN A 583 -21.46 -17.42 24.09
C GLN A 583 -21.57 -16.71 22.70
N VAL A 584 -20.68 -15.80 22.41
CA VAL A 584 -20.61 -15.08 21.13
C VAL A 584 -20.52 -16.04 19.94
N LYS A 585 -19.67 -17.05 20.02
CA LYS A 585 -19.51 -18.07 18.99
C LYS A 585 -20.78 -18.92 18.80
N ASN A 586 -21.42 -19.26 19.90
CA ASN A 586 -22.69 -20.01 19.86
C ASN A 586 -23.80 -19.19 19.21
N ILE A 587 -23.88 -17.87 19.49
CA ILE A 587 -24.84 -16.97 18.86
C ILE A 587 -24.56 -16.86 17.36
N ALA A 588 -23.30 -16.70 16.96
CA ALA A 588 -22.93 -16.63 15.55
C ALA A 588 -23.32 -17.92 14.81
N ASP A 589 -23.08 -19.10 15.41
CA ASP A 589 -23.47 -20.36 14.78
C ASP A 589 -24.99 -20.56 14.79
N ALA A 590 -25.69 -20.09 15.81
CA ALA A 590 -27.14 -20.06 15.82
C ALA A 590 -27.72 -19.18 14.70
N ILE A 591 -27.16 -17.99 14.48
CA ILE A 591 -27.55 -17.13 13.38
C ILE A 591 -27.32 -17.86 12.03
N ARG A 592 -26.14 -18.46 11.83
CA ARG A 592 -25.82 -19.21 10.63
C ARG A 592 -26.84 -20.34 10.38
N MET A 593 -27.14 -21.10 11.44
CA MET A 593 -28.12 -22.21 11.38
C MET A 593 -29.54 -21.69 11.11
N ALA A 594 -29.94 -20.58 11.76
CA ALA A 594 -31.23 -19.95 11.52
C ALA A 594 -31.37 -19.55 10.05
N VAL A 595 -30.34 -18.89 9.46
CA VAL A 595 -30.36 -18.50 8.06
C VAL A 595 -30.38 -19.72 7.14
N ALA A 596 -29.55 -20.72 7.39
CA ALA A 596 -29.56 -21.97 6.59
C ALA A 596 -30.88 -22.73 6.63
N SER A 597 -31.70 -22.51 7.68
CA SER A 597 -33.01 -23.15 7.86
C SER A 597 -34.16 -22.34 7.27
N ILE A 598 -33.92 -21.14 6.77
CA ILE A 598 -35.00 -20.30 6.18
C ILE A 598 -35.65 -21.07 5.03
N ASN A 599 -36.99 -21.15 5.09
CA ASN A 599 -37.75 -21.71 3.99
C ASN A 599 -37.91 -20.65 2.88
N LEU A 600 -37.27 -20.91 1.75
CA LEU A 600 -37.30 -20.05 0.56
C LEU A 600 -37.99 -20.71 -0.65
N ASP A 601 -38.85 -21.72 -0.38
CA ASP A 601 -39.57 -22.44 -1.44
C ASP A 601 -40.46 -21.53 -2.30
N ARG A 602 -40.76 -20.32 -1.81
CA ARG A 602 -41.44 -19.28 -2.61
C ARG A 602 -40.59 -18.73 -3.74
N ILE A 603 -39.26 -18.83 -3.65
CA ILE A 603 -38.31 -18.38 -4.68
C ILE A 603 -38.00 -19.54 -5.64
N ALA A 604 -37.64 -20.68 -5.08
CA ALA A 604 -37.49 -21.93 -5.86
C ALA A 604 -37.59 -23.14 -4.91
N PRO A 605 -38.14 -24.31 -5.40
CA PRO A 605 -38.23 -25.52 -4.59
C PRO A 605 -36.86 -25.97 -4.09
N ASP A 606 -36.78 -26.30 -2.80
CA ASP A 606 -35.56 -26.73 -2.09
C ASP A 606 -34.40 -25.71 -2.12
N PHE A 607 -34.66 -24.47 -2.52
CA PHE A 607 -33.64 -23.43 -2.50
C PHE A 607 -33.23 -23.06 -1.08
N ARG A 608 -31.93 -22.99 -0.86
CA ARG A 608 -31.33 -22.60 0.42
C ARG A 608 -30.30 -21.50 0.21
N VAL A 609 -30.23 -20.62 1.15
CA VAL A 609 -29.21 -19.60 1.22
C VAL A 609 -28.41 -19.78 2.50
N THR A 610 -27.15 -19.54 2.45
CA THR A 610 -26.28 -19.60 3.62
C THR A 610 -25.55 -18.27 3.80
N ILE A 611 -24.99 -18.11 4.96
CA ILE A 611 -24.14 -16.96 5.28
C ILE A 611 -22.80 -17.43 5.83
N SER A 612 -21.79 -16.70 5.50
CA SER A 612 -20.49 -16.79 6.16
C SER A 612 -20.39 -15.70 7.23
N ILE A 613 -19.81 -16.04 8.35
CA ILE A 613 -19.70 -15.13 9.51
C ILE A 613 -18.25 -15.09 9.96
N GLY A 614 -17.71 -13.88 10.04
CA GLY A 614 -16.45 -13.61 10.71
C GLY A 614 -16.72 -12.91 12.05
N ILE A 615 -16.10 -13.39 13.09
CA ILE A 615 -16.26 -12.84 14.43
C ILE A 615 -14.91 -12.46 15.03
N TYR A 616 -14.92 -11.39 15.79
CA TYR A 616 -13.82 -11.06 16.69
C TYR A 616 -14.37 -10.68 18.05
N CYS A 617 -13.87 -11.31 19.09
CA CYS A 617 -14.27 -11.13 20.47
C CYS A 617 -13.03 -11.02 21.36
N ALA A 618 -12.92 -9.93 22.11
CA ALA A 618 -11.88 -9.73 23.12
C ALA A 618 -12.32 -8.63 24.11
N VAL A 619 -11.54 -8.41 25.15
CA VAL A 619 -11.64 -7.21 25.98
C VAL A 619 -10.81 -6.10 25.34
N PRO A 620 -11.41 -4.93 25.01
CA PRO A 620 -10.64 -3.84 24.41
C PRO A 620 -9.63 -3.24 25.40
N GLU A 621 -8.37 -3.10 24.95
CA GLU A 621 -7.29 -2.49 25.74
C GLU A 621 -7.15 -0.99 25.41
N GLN A 622 -6.40 -0.25 26.28
CA GLN A 622 -6.11 1.16 26.01
C GLN A 622 -5.25 1.32 24.75
N GLY A 623 -5.80 1.99 23.74
CA GLY A 623 -5.17 2.19 22.45
C GLY A 623 -5.79 1.36 21.32
N ASP A 624 -6.70 0.45 21.62
CA ASP A 624 -7.47 -0.26 20.62
C ASP A 624 -8.55 0.63 20.00
N SER A 625 -8.96 0.30 18.79
CA SER A 625 -10.04 0.97 18.09
C SER A 625 -11.08 -0.02 17.57
N HIS A 626 -12.33 0.42 17.47
CA HIS A 626 -13.42 -0.41 16.92
C HIS A 626 -13.18 -0.77 15.44
N GLU A 627 -12.42 0.03 14.69
CA GLU A 627 -12.01 -0.29 13.32
C GLU A 627 -11.10 -1.53 13.29
N THR A 628 -10.25 -1.69 14.30
CA THR A 628 -9.42 -2.92 14.42
C THR A 628 -10.31 -4.14 14.63
N TRP A 629 -11.39 -4.02 15.43
CA TRP A 629 -12.38 -5.09 15.62
C TRP A 629 -13.09 -5.45 14.32
N LEU A 630 -13.52 -4.44 13.58
CA LEU A 630 -14.15 -4.64 12.27
C LEU A 630 -13.19 -5.29 11.28
N SER A 631 -11.93 -4.85 11.23
CA SER A 631 -10.92 -5.42 10.34
C SER A 631 -10.64 -6.89 10.66
N ARG A 632 -10.55 -7.25 11.93
CA ARG A 632 -10.33 -8.64 12.36
C ARG A 632 -11.53 -9.53 12.07
N ALA A 633 -12.74 -9.01 12.27
CA ALA A 633 -13.96 -9.72 11.90
C ALA A 633 -14.07 -9.90 10.38
N ASP A 634 -13.63 -8.92 9.60
CA ASP A 634 -13.60 -9.01 8.12
C ASP A 634 -12.59 -10.04 7.63
N GLU A 635 -11.39 -10.08 8.20
CA GLU A 635 -10.40 -11.14 7.93
C GLU A 635 -10.94 -12.53 8.24
N ALA A 636 -11.67 -12.67 9.36
CA ALA A 636 -12.32 -13.92 9.73
C ALA A 636 -13.45 -14.27 8.75
N LEU A 637 -14.24 -13.31 8.32
CA LEU A 637 -15.27 -13.47 7.31
C LEU A 637 -14.68 -13.90 5.96
N TYR A 638 -13.58 -13.29 5.59
CA TYR A 638 -12.86 -13.67 4.37
C TYR A 638 -12.39 -15.13 4.41
N LYS A 639 -11.79 -15.54 5.54
CA LYS A 639 -11.41 -16.94 5.78
C LYS A 639 -12.63 -17.89 5.75
N ALA A 640 -13.77 -17.44 6.27
CA ALA A 640 -15.01 -18.24 6.23
C ALA A 640 -15.46 -18.46 4.77
N LYS A 641 -15.35 -17.45 3.93
CA LYS A 641 -15.68 -17.56 2.51
C LYS A 641 -14.70 -18.45 1.75
N GLU A 642 -13.40 -18.40 2.04
CA GLU A 642 -12.39 -19.25 1.41
C GLU A 642 -12.46 -20.70 1.82
N ASN A 643 -12.77 -20.98 3.07
CA ASN A 643 -12.82 -22.35 3.63
C ASN A 643 -14.11 -23.10 3.29
N GLY A 644 -14.86 -22.65 2.32
CA GLY A 644 -16.03 -23.36 1.80
C GLY A 644 -17.36 -22.75 2.15
N ARG A 645 -17.38 -21.56 2.75
CA ARG A 645 -18.59 -20.80 3.11
C ARG A 645 -19.46 -21.49 4.18
N ASN A 646 -20.64 -20.95 4.44
CA ASN A 646 -21.62 -21.46 5.41
C ASN A 646 -20.97 -21.86 6.75
N GLN A 647 -20.15 -21.02 7.29
CA GLN A 647 -19.42 -21.29 8.53
C GLN A 647 -19.13 -20.02 9.30
N VAL A 648 -18.85 -20.19 10.57
CA VAL A 648 -18.40 -19.16 11.48
C VAL A 648 -16.91 -19.30 11.69
N ILE A 649 -16.17 -18.26 11.45
CA ILE A 649 -14.74 -18.22 11.79
C ILE A 649 -14.52 -17.09 12.79
N GLU A 650 -13.84 -17.43 13.86
CA GLU A 650 -13.33 -16.50 14.83
C GLU A 650 -11.91 -16.10 14.43
N TRP A 651 -11.62 -14.84 14.51
CA TRP A 651 -10.28 -14.36 14.25
C TRP A 651 -9.34 -14.80 15.38
N GLU A 652 -8.30 -15.53 15.02
CA GLU A 652 -7.23 -15.97 15.92
C GLU A 652 -5.92 -15.27 15.51
N ALA A 653 -5.14 -14.81 16.51
CA ALA A 653 -3.93 -14.03 16.33
C ALA A 653 -2.77 -14.84 15.72
#